data_24b4b7fa0cb2b3fae51d8bd67510176f
#
_entry.id   24b4b7fa0cb2b3fae51d8bd67510176f
#
_cell.length_a   1.000
_cell.length_b   1.000
_cell.length_c   1.000
_cell.angle_alpha   90.00
_cell.angle_beta   90.00
_cell.angle_gamma   90.00
#
_symmetry.space_group_name_H-M   'P 1'
#
loop_
_entity.id
_entity.type
_entity.pdbx_description
1 polymer ?
#
loop_
_entity_poly.entity_id
_entity_poly.type
_entity_poly.pdbx_seq_one_letter_code
_entity_poly.pdbx_strand_id
1 'polypeptide(L)'
;MEGRKIGNQTINIHHYNTVIVGAGAAGMNCAVHLYEFMSQKGVDNPQERIAVVTAGIGLGASRMSGSDKQTYYKMGTSPDVADSAEEFAKSLTAAGCCHGDLALAEAIGSLREFYHLVQVGVPFPIDSKGSFIGYKTDHDPSERATSAGPKTSKYMSECLQRQLGRYGVRIYDGQEVAHLLVIGSGQSRRIVGVVTIDRDPAPREPKGIGESNYAINVYLGANIVLAAGGPGELYKTSVYPKGQLGIHGLAFKAGLIGANLTESQFGLASIKFRWNVSGTYMQAIPRIFSTDAAGKDEREFLTDFLPSMGKMTTNIFLKGYQWPFDPQRIENLQSSLIDILVFNETQKGRRVFMDFLHNPTGNDLMKDFDINDLEPEAFEYLKKTGAFQTTPIERLAHMNPLAIEIYKENGIDLYSEPLEIAVCAQHNNGGFAVNRWWQSNISHTFVIGEMAGTHGVKRPGGSALNAGQVGGLRAAEYIVNVSGCDLPDYSDKQSEIDQQLSQFVTKLEQCQSSSGLVPEEVMEQIQRRMTASAGHIRELNDAQQALKEVVKLYRDIQQQGFKLDSTKHIVKAIQAEHLALASVGYLKAIVELLEQGSGSRGSHLVLAEDGIEIHPDIVNTVTGEAMRFKPEDKSLRNSILQIEYDSNLPDLFRCRNIEIRPAPTDRKAFEPAWQDYREGKIYC
;
A
#
# COMPACT_ATOMS: atom_id res chain seq x y z
N MET A 1 -31.17 12.73 -3.77
CA MET A 1 -30.66 12.45 -5.14
C MET A 1 -31.37 13.39 -6.10
N GLU A 2 -30.60 14.18 -6.83
CA GLU A 2 -31.08 15.13 -7.85
C GLU A 2 -30.54 14.68 -9.21
N GLY A 3 -31.41 14.58 -10.21
CA GLY A 3 -31.00 14.31 -11.60
C GLY A 3 -30.71 15.61 -12.33
N ARG A 4 -29.48 15.78 -12.85
CA ARG A 4 -29.05 16.97 -13.59
C ARG A 4 -28.62 16.60 -15.01
N LYS A 5 -29.06 17.36 -15.99
CA LYS A 5 -28.67 17.17 -17.39
C LYS A 5 -27.43 18.02 -17.70
N ILE A 6 -26.33 17.37 -18.10
CA ILE A 6 -25.07 17.99 -18.54
C ILE A 6 -24.74 17.41 -19.94
N GLY A 7 -24.80 18.27 -20.97
CA GLY A 7 -24.74 17.78 -22.34
C GLY A 7 -25.84 16.75 -22.62
N ASN A 8 -25.48 15.60 -23.15
CA ASN A 8 -26.40 14.47 -23.42
C ASN A 8 -26.51 13.50 -22.24
N GLN A 9 -25.82 13.75 -21.11
CA GLN A 9 -25.80 12.85 -19.95
C GLN A 9 -26.78 13.31 -18.88
N THR A 10 -27.42 12.34 -18.22
CA THR A 10 -28.13 12.58 -16.96
C THR A 10 -27.22 12.13 -15.82
N ILE A 11 -26.82 13.09 -14.98
CA ILE A 11 -25.92 12.89 -13.85
C ILE A 11 -26.74 12.85 -12.57
N ASN A 12 -26.51 11.86 -11.71
CA ASN A 12 -27.11 11.80 -10.39
C ASN A 12 -26.23 12.53 -9.37
N ILE A 13 -26.78 13.50 -8.66
CA ILE A 13 -26.06 14.28 -7.65
C ILE A 13 -26.56 13.89 -6.26
N HIS A 14 -25.60 13.56 -5.37
CA HIS A 14 -25.82 13.20 -3.98
C HIS A 14 -25.10 14.19 -3.08
N HIS A 15 -25.69 14.54 -1.94
CA HIS A 15 -25.12 15.49 -0.98
C HIS A 15 -24.88 14.80 0.37
N TYR A 16 -23.68 14.92 0.91
CA TYR A 16 -23.27 14.37 2.19
C TYR A 16 -22.44 15.38 3.00
N ASN A 17 -22.36 15.22 4.29
CA ASN A 17 -21.35 15.91 5.07
C ASN A 17 -19.96 15.39 4.72
N THR A 18 -19.81 14.06 4.73
CA THR A 18 -18.53 13.40 4.45
C THR A 18 -18.68 12.31 3.39
N VAL A 19 -17.87 12.40 2.35
CA VAL A 19 -17.71 11.37 1.31
C VAL A 19 -16.36 10.68 1.48
N ILE A 20 -16.39 9.36 1.67
CA ILE A 20 -15.21 8.52 1.85
C ILE A 20 -14.99 7.70 0.59
N VAL A 21 -13.83 7.81 -0.01
CA VAL A 21 -13.42 7.07 -1.20
C VAL A 21 -12.60 5.85 -0.79
N GLY A 22 -13.19 4.67 -0.92
CA GLY A 22 -12.58 3.38 -0.58
C GLY A 22 -13.22 2.68 0.62
N ALA A 23 -13.65 1.44 0.41
CA ALA A 23 -14.24 0.55 1.42
C ALA A 23 -13.22 -0.47 1.96
N GLY A 24 -11.96 -0.07 2.10
CA GLY A 24 -10.95 -0.81 2.85
C GLY A 24 -11.10 -0.63 4.37
N ALA A 25 -10.25 -1.32 5.15
CA ALA A 25 -10.32 -1.25 6.61
C ALA A 25 -10.24 0.19 7.17
N ALA A 26 -9.39 1.04 6.60
CA ALA A 26 -9.25 2.44 7.05
C ALA A 26 -10.50 3.29 6.73
N GLY A 27 -11.03 3.19 5.51
CA GLY A 27 -12.21 3.98 5.10
C GLY A 27 -13.46 3.58 5.87
N MET A 28 -13.69 2.28 6.06
CA MET A 28 -14.82 1.80 6.86
C MET A 28 -14.69 2.16 8.34
N ASN A 29 -13.47 2.11 8.89
CA ASN A 29 -13.23 2.55 10.27
C ASN A 29 -13.55 4.04 10.44
N CYS A 30 -13.11 4.88 9.52
CA CYS A 30 -13.45 6.31 9.54
C CYS A 30 -14.97 6.53 9.50
N ALA A 31 -15.70 5.79 8.66
CA ALA A 31 -17.16 5.88 8.57
C ALA A 31 -17.86 5.46 9.89
N VAL A 32 -17.36 4.39 10.54
CA VAL A 32 -17.87 3.94 11.85
C VAL A 32 -17.69 5.04 12.89
N HIS A 33 -16.48 5.59 13.02
CA HIS A 33 -16.20 6.67 13.98
C HIS A 33 -16.98 7.96 13.69
N LEU A 34 -17.14 8.33 12.42
CA LEU A 34 -17.99 9.47 12.06
C LEU A 34 -19.43 9.30 12.57
N TYR A 35 -20.02 8.13 12.32
CA TYR A 35 -21.35 7.84 12.81
C TYR A 35 -21.43 7.92 14.34
N GLU A 36 -20.49 7.30 15.04
CA GLU A 36 -20.45 7.26 16.51
C GLU A 36 -20.30 8.67 17.11
N PHE A 37 -19.36 9.47 16.59
CA PHE A 37 -19.13 10.84 17.09
C PHE A 37 -20.27 11.79 16.75
N MET A 38 -20.87 11.70 15.56
CA MET A 38 -22.06 12.47 15.21
C MET A 38 -23.24 12.09 16.13
N SER A 39 -23.44 10.79 16.39
CA SER A 39 -24.46 10.31 17.33
C SER A 39 -24.23 10.82 18.75
N GLN A 40 -22.98 10.80 19.25
CA GLN A 40 -22.62 11.33 20.56
C GLN A 40 -22.89 12.84 20.70
N LYS A 41 -22.77 13.58 19.58
CA LYS A 41 -23.12 15.01 19.53
C LYS A 41 -24.60 15.30 19.33
N GLY A 42 -25.44 14.28 19.20
CA GLY A 42 -26.87 14.43 18.99
C GLY A 42 -27.23 14.92 17.57
N VAL A 43 -26.39 14.64 16.58
CA VAL A 43 -26.70 14.94 15.18
C VAL A 43 -27.85 14.04 14.70
N ASP A 44 -28.88 14.63 14.15
CA ASP A 44 -30.02 13.89 13.58
C ASP A 44 -29.60 13.10 12.33
N ASN A 45 -29.99 11.82 12.28
CA ASN A 45 -29.76 10.91 11.16
C ASN A 45 -28.30 10.90 10.67
N PRO A 46 -27.31 10.59 11.55
CA PRO A 46 -25.88 10.63 11.17
C PRO A 46 -25.56 9.72 9.98
N GLN A 47 -26.29 8.61 9.78
CA GLN A 47 -26.12 7.72 8.64
C GLN A 47 -26.41 8.37 7.28
N GLU A 48 -27.26 9.40 7.26
CA GLU A 48 -27.57 10.16 6.02
C GLU A 48 -26.52 11.24 5.72
N ARG A 49 -25.58 11.48 6.64
CA ARG A 49 -24.50 12.45 6.51
C ARG A 49 -23.22 11.85 5.93
N ILE A 50 -23.14 10.52 5.84
CA ILE A 50 -21.92 9.79 5.50
C ILE A 50 -22.17 8.90 4.27
N ALA A 51 -21.28 8.99 3.28
CA ALA A 51 -21.25 8.06 2.15
C ALA A 51 -19.87 7.39 2.04
N VAL A 52 -19.86 6.09 1.80
CA VAL A 52 -18.67 5.35 1.36
C VAL A 52 -18.84 5.00 -0.11
N VAL A 53 -17.87 5.38 -0.95
CA VAL A 53 -17.88 5.16 -2.40
C VAL A 53 -16.72 4.24 -2.75
N THR A 54 -16.98 3.14 -3.45
CA THR A 54 -15.96 2.14 -3.76
C THR A 54 -16.14 1.51 -5.13
N ALA A 55 -15.02 1.22 -5.80
CA ALA A 55 -14.99 0.45 -7.05
C ALA A 55 -15.49 -1.00 -6.87
N GLY A 56 -15.41 -1.54 -5.66
CA GLY A 56 -15.96 -2.85 -5.33
C GLY A 56 -15.69 -3.24 -3.89
N ILE A 57 -16.75 -3.64 -3.19
CA ILE A 57 -16.62 -4.19 -1.84
C ILE A 57 -15.82 -5.50 -1.91
N GLY A 58 -14.75 -5.58 -1.10
CA GLY A 58 -13.92 -6.79 -1.03
C GLY A 58 -12.85 -6.92 -2.12
N LEU A 59 -12.73 -5.97 -3.05
CA LEU A 59 -11.71 -6.00 -4.10
C LEU A 59 -10.33 -5.47 -3.66
N GLY A 60 -10.26 -4.75 -2.54
CA GLY A 60 -9.03 -4.11 -2.07
C GLY A 60 -8.13 -5.02 -1.22
N ALA A 61 -6.90 -4.54 -0.97
CA ALA A 61 -5.87 -5.24 -0.21
C ALA A 61 -6.32 -5.70 1.19
N SER A 62 -7.19 -4.96 1.88
CA SER A 62 -7.74 -5.37 3.19
C SER A 62 -8.46 -6.73 3.18
N ARG A 63 -9.00 -7.16 2.04
CA ARG A 63 -9.69 -8.45 1.88
C ARG A 63 -8.85 -9.53 1.23
N MET A 64 -7.92 -9.12 0.36
CA MET A 64 -7.30 -10.03 -0.60
C MET A 64 -5.77 -10.10 -0.48
N SER A 65 -5.14 -9.32 0.39
CA SER A 65 -3.70 -9.38 0.62
C SER A 65 -3.40 -9.83 2.05
N GLY A 66 -2.30 -10.54 2.23
CA GLY A 66 -1.87 -10.97 3.55
C GLY A 66 -0.56 -11.74 3.53
N SER A 67 -0.25 -12.37 4.65
CA SER A 67 0.90 -13.23 4.88
C SER A 67 0.47 -14.41 5.76
N ASP A 68 1.41 -15.19 6.25
CA ASP A 68 1.17 -16.33 7.13
C ASP A 68 0.40 -15.99 8.42
N LYS A 69 0.66 -14.81 9.02
CA LYS A 69 0.04 -14.31 10.26
C LYS A 69 -0.64 -12.96 10.13
N GLN A 70 -0.41 -12.22 9.10
CA GLN A 70 -0.92 -10.86 8.86
C GLN A 70 -1.07 -10.00 10.14
N THR A 71 0.02 -9.43 10.56
CA THR A 71 0.20 -8.75 11.84
C THR A 71 -0.62 -7.46 11.93
N TYR A 72 -1.23 -7.22 13.10
CA TYR A 72 -1.65 -5.89 13.58
C TYR A 72 -0.63 -5.42 14.64
N TYR A 73 -0.11 -4.20 14.50
CA TYR A 73 0.95 -3.68 15.36
C TYR A 73 0.42 -2.54 16.22
N LYS A 74 0.36 -2.76 17.53
CA LYS A 74 -0.17 -1.83 18.53
C LYS A 74 0.82 -1.63 19.66
N MET A 75 0.61 -0.64 20.50
CA MET A 75 1.38 -0.50 21.75
C MET A 75 1.35 -1.81 22.54
N GLY A 76 2.48 -2.21 23.09
CA GLY A 76 2.63 -3.46 23.84
C GLY A 76 1.71 -3.53 25.04
N THR A 77 1.09 -4.70 25.24
CA THR A 77 0.23 -4.99 26.40
C THR A 77 0.67 -6.26 27.11
N SER A 78 1.86 -6.78 26.77
CA SER A 78 2.46 -7.92 27.47
C SER A 78 2.80 -7.53 28.91
N PRO A 79 2.48 -8.37 29.89
CA PRO A 79 2.79 -8.08 31.29
C PRO A 79 4.30 -8.11 31.58
N ASP A 80 5.07 -8.78 30.74
CA ASP A 80 6.51 -9.00 30.94
C ASP A 80 7.39 -7.94 30.28
N VAL A 81 6.82 -7.07 29.42
CA VAL A 81 7.58 -6.06 28.66
C VAL A 81 6.87 -4.71 28.75
N ALA A 82 7.53 -3.75 29.39
CA ALA A 82 7.02 -2.39 29.46
C ALA A 82 7.08 -1.70 28.08
N ASP A 83 6.03 -0.94 27.75
CA ASP A 83 5.97 -0.12 26.53
C ASP A 83 5.31 1.23 26.81
N SER A 84 5.55 2.21 25.95
CA SER A 84 4.93 3.53 26.01
C SER A 84 4.68 4.08 24.61
N ALA A 85 3.81 5.08 24.51
CA ALA A 85 3.55 5.74 23.23
C ALA A 85 4.81 6.40 22.66
N GLU A 86 5.66 6.96 23.53
CA GLU A 86 6.93 7.57 23.13
C GLU A 86 7.93 6.54 22.58
N GLU A 87 8.07 5.38 23.23
CA GLU A 87 8.92 4.29 22.73
C GLU A 87 8.37 3.69 21.43
N PHE A 88 7.06 3.60 21.30
CA PHE A 88 6.45 3.19 20.06
C PHE A 88 6.71 4.21 18.93
N ALA A 89 6.53 5.50 19.16
CA ALA A 89 6.81 6.55 18.20
C ALA A 89 8.30 6.54 17.76
N LYS A 90 9.23 6.32 18.70
CA LYS A 90 10.66 6.14 18.38
C LYS A 90 10.89 4.96 17.43
N SER A 91 10.20 3.83 17.64
CA SER A 91 10.31 2.67 16.75
C SER A 91 9.77 2.97 15.35
N LEU A 92 8.67 3.74 15.22
CA LEU A 92 8.12 4.15 13.93
C LEU A 92 9.04 5.11 13.17
N THR A 93 9.77 5.98 13.88
CA THR A 93 10.64 7.00 13.29
C THR A 93 12.09 6.55 13.13
N ALA A 94 12.48 5.39 13.64
CA ALA A 94 13.87 4.93 13.72
C ALA A 94 14.61 4.90 12.36
N ALA A 95 13.90 4.65 11.28
CA ALA A 95 14.49 4.59 9.94
C ALA A 95 14.58 5.95 9.24
N GLY A 96 14.04 7.02 9.81
CA GLY A 96 14.04 8.36 9.25
C GLY A 96 12.91 8.60 8.22
N CYS A 97 12.87 9.81 7.65
CA CYS A 97 11.88 10.30 6.70
C CYS A 97 10.42 10.18 7.21
N CYS A 98 10.21 10.22 8.53
CA CYS A 98 8.91 10.10 9.16
C CYS A 98 8.70 11.26 10.15
N HIS A 99 7.53 11.89 10.11
CA HIS A 99 7.17 12.95 11.04
C HIS A 99 6.91 12.40 12.44
N GLY A 100 7.61 12.91 13.46
CA GLY A 100 7.47 12.47 14.85
C GLY A 100 6.12 12.77 15.46
N ASP A 101 5.47 13.87 15.07
CA ASP A 101 4.10 14.21 15.52
C ASP A 101 3.05 13.22 14.99
N LEU A 102 3.20 12.73 13.77
CA LEU A 102 2.34 11.67 13.22
C LEU A 102 2.60 10.32 13.90
N ALA A 103 3.87 9.96 14.08
CA ALA A 103 4.24 8.71 14.75
C ALA A 103 3.74 8.67 16.20
N LEU A 104 3.82 9.79 16.92
CA LEU A 104 3.28 9.88 18.28
C LEU A 104 1.75 9.81 18.30
N ALA A 105 1.06 10.46 17.37
CA ALA A 105 -0.39 10.37 17.26
C ALA A 105 -0.83 8.93 16.94
N GLU A 106 -0.12 8.23 16.03
CA GLU A 106 -0.35 6.82 15.73
C GLU A 106 -0.16 5.95 16.98
N ALA A 107 0.92 6.14 17.71
CA ALA A 107 1.23 5.37 18.92
C ALA A 107 0.16 5.56 20.01
N ILE A 108 -0.23 6.81 20.29
CA ILE A 108 -1.26 7.14 21.29
C ILE A 108 -2.62 6.54 20.92
N GLY A 109 -3.00 6.61 19.63
CA GLY A 109 -4.28 6.09 19.15
C GLY A 109 -4.36 4.57 19.11
N SER A 110 -3.22 3.87 19.10
CA SER A 110 -3.14 2.45 18.76
C SER A 110 -3.95 1.51 19.64
N LEU A 111 -3.96 1.69 20.96
CA LEU A 111 -4.75 0.85 21.86
C LEU A 111 -6.24 1.13 21.75
N ARG A 112 -6.63 2.40 21.56
CA ARG A 112 -8.03 2.76 21.33
C ARG A 112 -8.57 2.04 20.11
N GLU A 113 -7.82 2.06 19.01
CA GLU A 113 -8.20 1.39 17.78
C GLU A 113 -8.17 -0.14 17.89
N PHE A 114 -7.21 -0.69 18.60
CA PHE A 114 -7.18 -2.12 18.87
C PHE A 114 -8.43 -2.59 19.63
N TYR A 115 -8.79 -1.90 20.71
CA TYR A 115 -9.99 -2.24 21.47
C TYR A 115 -11.28 -1.96 20.70
N HIS A 116 -11.30 -0.94 19.85
CA HIS A 116 -12.41 -0.72 18.92
C HIS A 116 -12.60 -1.92 17.96
N LEU A 117 -11.51 -2.43 17.38
CA LEU A 117 -11.56 -3.63 16.53
C LEU A 117 -12.05 -4.87 17.28
N VAL A 118 -11.65 -5.03 18.55
CA VAL A 118 -12.17 -6.09 19.43
C VAL A 118 -13.70 -5.93 19.64
N GLN A 119 -14.16 -4.71 19.91
CA GLN A 119 -15.58 -4.42 20.12
C GLN A 119 -16.44 -4.69 18.87
N VAL A 120 -15.96 -4.38 17.69
CA VAL A 120 -16.69 -4.70 16.45
C VAL A 120 -16.61 -6.18 16.06
N GLY A 121 -15.82 -6.98 16.83
CA GLY A 121 -15.79 -8.45 16.74
C GLY A 121 -14.65 -9.07 15.97
N VAL A 122 -13.52 -8.39 15.83
CA VAL A 122 -12.30 -8.99 15.25
C VAL A 122 -11.75 -10.03 16.24
N PRO A 123 -11.52 -11.30 15.81
CA PRO A 123 -11.22 -12.41 16.73
C PRO A 123 -9.73 -12.49 17.08
N PHE A 124 -9.18 -11.46 17.73
CA PHE A 124 -7.82 -11.53 18.26
C PHE A 124 -7.72 -12.53 19.42
N PRO A 125 -6.65 -13.37 19.45
CA PRO A 125 -6.49 -14.42 20.46
C PRO A 125 -6.19 -13.83 21.84
N ILE A 126 -6.77 -14.47 22.86
CA ILE A 126 -6.50 -14.20 24.27
C ILE A 126 -5.97 -15.47 24.95
N ASP A 127 -5.21 -15.29 26.02
CA ASP A 127 -4.78 -16.38 26.91
C ASP A 127 -5.86 -16.75 27.93
N SER A 128 -5.58 -17.73 28.78
CA SER A 128 -6.49 -18.20 29.85
C SER A 128 -6.77 -17.15 30.92
N LYS A 129 -5.99 -16.06 30.96
CA LYS A 129 -6.16 -14.94 31.90
C LYS A 129 -6.94 -13.77 31.26
N GLY A 130 -7.26 -13.86 29.96
CA GLY A 130 -7.93 -12.81 29.19
C GLY A 130 -6.97 -11.77 28.60
N SER A 131 -5.66 -11.97 28.64
CA SER A 131 -4.68 -11.09 28.01
C SER A 131 -4.56 -11.37 26.53
N PHE A 132 -4.48 -10.31 25.69
CA PHE A 132 -4.22 -10.46 24.26
C PHE A 132 -2.79 -10.91 24.02
N ILE A 133 -2.63 -11.97 23.22
CA ILE A 133 -1.34 -12.57 22.92
C ILE A 133 -0.57 -11.64 21.97
N GLY A 134 0.64 -11.23 22.41
CA GLY A 134 1.59 -10.49 21.60
C GLY A 134 2.77 -11.37 21.15
N TYR A 135 3.48 -10.92 20.12
CA TYR A 135 4.73 -11.53 19.68
C TYR A 135 5.68 -10.49 19.09
N LYS A 136 6.96 -10.81 19.06
CA LYS A 136 7.99 -9.95 18.47
C LYS A 136 8.03 -10.13 16.96
N THR A 137 8.18 -9.02 16.25
CA THR A 137 8.55 -8.97 14.83
C THR A 137 9.94 -8.38 14.69
N ASP A 138 10.50 -8.37 13.48
CA ASP A 138 11.77 -7.70 13.23
C ASP A 138 11.68 -6.22 13.65
N HIS A 139 12.70 -5.75 14.35
CA HIS A 139 12.79 -4.40 14.92
C HIS A 139 11.74 -4.06 16.01
N ASP A 140 11.09 -5.07 16.62
CA ASP A 140 10.13 -4.86 17.70
C ASP A 140 10.71 -5.23 19.06
N PRO A 141 10.99 -4.25 19.95
CA PRO A 141 11.51 -4.54 21.30
C PRO A 141 10.44 -4.97 22.29
N SER A 142 9.14 -4.73 22.02
CA SER A 142 8.08 -4.67 23.06
C SER A 142 6.87 -5.57 22.80
N GLU A 143 6.99 -6.63 21.99
CA GLU A 143 5.90 -7.58 21.69
C GLU A 143 4.60 -6.91 21.24
N ARG A 144 4.73 -5.90 20.37
CA ARG A 144 3.61 -5.07 19.90
C ARG A 144 2.73 -5.75 18.87
N ALA A 145 3.24 -6.80 18.22
CA ALA A 145 2.53 -7.53 17.20
C ALA A 145 1.45 -8.44 17.79
N THR A 146 0.28 -8.47 17.17
CA THR A 146 -0.77 -9.47 17.40
C THR A 146 -1.40 -9.86 16.07
N SER A 147 -2.19 -10.93 16.02
CA SER A 147 -2.77 -11.42 14.78
C SER A 147 -4.01 -12.27 15.06
N ALA A 148 -4.96 -12.24 14.13
CA ALA A 148 -6.06 -13.21 14.04
C ALA A 148 -5.81 -14.25 12.92
N GLY A 149 -4.53 -14.52 12.60
CA GLY A 149 -4.10 -15.42 11.54
C GLY A 149 -3.97 -14.73 10.17
N PRO A 150 -3.86 -15.50 9.07
CA PRO A 150 -3.62 -14.98 7.72
C PRO A 150 -4.67 -13.99 7.23
N LYS A 151 -5.86 -14.01 7.82
CA LYS A 151 -7.03 -13.23 7.42
C LYS A 151 -7.32 -12.03 8.34
N THR A 152 -6.35 -11.55 9.13
CA THR A 152 -6.56 -10.47 10.12
C THR A 152 -7.24 -9.25 9.50
N SER A 153 -6.71 -8.65 8.42
CA SER A 153 -7.30 -7.47 7.79
C SER A 153 -8.63 -7.77 7.10
N LYS A 154 -8.84 -9.00 6.64
CA LYS A 154 -10.13 -9.45 6.14
C LYS A 154 -11.18 -9.40 7.25
N TYR A 155 -10.89 -9.97 8.43
CA TYR A 155 -11.80 -9.89 9.58
C TYR A 155 -12.04 -8.46 10.02
N MET A 156 -11.01 -7.61 10.07
CA MET A 156 -11.18 -6.17 10.36
C MET A 156 -12.18 -5.53 9.40
N SER A 157 -12.00 -5.67 8.10
CA SER A 157 -12.88 -5.05 7.10
C SER A 157 -14.29 -5.63 7.12
N GLU A 158 -14.47 -6.94 7.37
CA GLU A 158 -15.79 -7.59 7.45
C GLU A 158 -16.56 -7.18 8.71
N CYS A 159 -15.86 -7.05 9.84
CA CYS A 159 -16.49 -6.61 11.08
C CYS A 159 -16.92 -5.14 10.98
N LEU A 160 -16.07 -4.26 10.43
CA LEU A 160 -16.39 -2.85 10.20
C LEU A 160 -17.55 -2.70 9.19
N GLN A 161 -17.57 -3.48 8.11
CA GLN A 161 -18.68 -3.47 7.15
C GLN A 161 -20.00 -3.87 7.81
N ARG A 162 -19.99 -4.93 8.64
CA ARG A 162 -21.20 -5.33 9.40
C ARG A 162 -21.67 -4.23 10.35
N GLN A 163 -20.73 -3.53 10.98
CA GLN A 163 -21.06 -2.42 11.87
C GLN A 163 -21.70 -1.25 11.11
N LEU A 164 -21.17 -0.89 9.94
CA LEU A 164 -21.79 0.12 9.08
C LEU A 164 -23.19 -0.28 8.62
N GLY A 165 -23.40 -1.56 8.31
CA GLY A 165 -24.72 -2.09 8.00
C GLY A 165 -25.73 -1.96 9.15
N ARG A 166 -25.27 -2.20 10.40
CA ARG A 166 -26.11 -1.98 11.62
C ARG A 166 -26.46 -0.50 11.83
N TYR A 167 -25.55 0.40 11.48
CA TYR A 167 -25.76 1.84 11.57
C TYR A 167 -26.58 2.40 10.40
N GLY A 168 -26.80 1.64 9.34
CA GLY A 168 -27.50 2.09 8.14
C GLY A 168 -26.70 3.05 7.25
N VAL A 169 -25.37 3.14 7.45
CA VAL A 169 -24.50 3.96 6.61
C VAL A 169 -24.40 3.36 5.21
N ARG A 170 -24.60 4.19 4.20
CA ARG A 170 -24.65 3.75 2.81
C ARG A 170 -23.27 3.55 2.20
N ILE A 171 -23.06 2.35 1.62
CA ILE A 171 -21.89 2.04 0.78
C ILE A 171 -22.36 1.95 -0.67
N TYR A 172 -21.81 2.82 -1.51
CA TYR A 172 -22.00 2.82 -2.96
C TYR A 172 -20.96 1.92 -3.60
N ASP A 173 -21.39 0.72 -3.92
CA ASP A 173 -20.56 -0.31 -4.55
C ASP A 173 -20.51 -0.17 -6.08
N GLY A 174 -19.47 -0.69 -6.72
CA GLY A 174 -19.33 -0.64 -8.19
C GLY A 174 -19.05 0.75 -8.77
N GLN A 175 -18.61 1.71 -7.95
CA GLN A 175 -18.40 3.11 -8.34
C GLN A 175 -16.91 3.39 -8.58
N GLU A 176 -16.49 3.42 -9.85
CA GLU A 176 -15.11 3.81 -10.21
C GLU A 176 -14.95 5.32 -10.13
N VAL A 177 -14.01 5.80 -9.33
CA VAL A 177 -13.71 7.24 -9.23
C VAL A 177 -13.00 7.70 -10.50
N ALA A 178 -13.58 8.68 -11.16
CA ALA A 178 -13.14 9.17 -12.45
C ALA A 178 -12.61 10.62 -12.42
N HIS A 179 -13.10 11.42 -11.46
CA HIS A 179 -12.66 12.82 -11.32
C HIS A 179 -12.93 13.34 -9.91
N LEU A 180 -12.11 14.28 -9.44
CA LEU A 180 -12.32 15.01 -8.20
C LEU A 180 -12.69 16.47 -8.54
N LEU A 181 -13.84 16.93 -8.06
CA LEU A 181 -14.31 18.29 -8.27
C LEU A 181 -13.58 19.23 -7.33
N VAL A 182 -12.90 20.22 -7.90
CA VAL A 182 -12.07 21.19 -7.18
C VAL A 182 -12.61 22.59 -7.39
N ILE A 183 -12.85 23.33 -6.33
CA ILE A 183 -13.23 24.76 -6.39
C ILE A 183 -12.13 25.64 -5.78
N GLY A 184 -12.11 26.90 -6.16
CA GLY A 184 -11.11 27.86 -5.70
C GLY A 184 -9.71 27.60 -6.27
N SER A 185 -8.73 28.35 -5.81
CA SER A 185 -7.33 28.27 -6.25
C SER A 185 -6.35 28.60 -5.11
N GLY A 186 -5.09 28.19 -5.24
CA GLY A 186 -4.07 28.43 -4.23
C GLY A 186 -4.49 27.90 -2.85
N GLN A 187 -4.43 28.76 -1.81
CA GLN A 187 -4.80 28.38 -0.45
C GLN A 187 -6.31 28.19 -0.22
N SER A 188 -7.15 28.75 -1.11
CA SER A 188 -8.61 28.57 -1.05
C SER A 188 -9.10 27.33 -1.78
N ARG A 189 -8.20 26.52 -2.36
CA ARG A 189 -8.53 25.29 -3.07
C ARG A 189 -9.22 24.28 -2.14
N ARG A 190 -10.33 23.71 -2.61
CA ARG A 190 -11.08 22.66 -1.90
C ARG A 190 -11.52 21.58 -2.89
N ILE A 191 -11.45 20.33 -2.46
CA ILE A 191 -12.14 19.22 -3.14
C ILE A 191 -13.52 19.12 -2.53
N VAL A 192 -14.56 19.29 -3.36
CA VAL A 192 -15.96 19.37 -2.94
C VAL A 192 -16.81 18.21 -3.42
N GLY A 193 -16.26 17.35 -4.24
CA GLY A 193 -17.01 16.21 -4.75
C GLY A 193 -16.16 15.18 -5.46
N VAL A 194 -16.76 14.01 -5.60
CA VAL A 194 -16.20 12.84 -6.26
C VAL A 194 -17.13 12.48 -7.40
N VAL A 195 -16.60 12.42 -8.62
CA VAL A 195 -17.32 11.96 -9.82
C VAL A 195 -16.98 10.51 -10.06
N THR A 196 -17.98 9.68 -10.24
CA THR A 196 -17.81 8.23 -10.49
C THR A 196 -18.54 7.79 -11.74
N ILE A 197 -18.07 6.67 -12.29
CA ILE A 197 -18.73 5.90 -13.33
C ILE A 197 -19.09 4.54 -12.74
N ASP A 198 -20.31 4.07 -13.00
CA ASP A 198 -20.72 2.74 -12.60
C ASP A 198 -19.95 1.69 -13.44
N ARG A 199 -19.29 0.76 -12.76
CA ARG A 199 -18.45 -0.30 -13.38
C ARG A 199 -19.30 -1.35 -14.10
N ASP A 200 -20.53 -1.57 -13.64
CA ASP A 200 -21.48 -2.51 -14.24
C ASP A 200 -22.85 -1.83 -14.35
N PRO A 201 -22.99 -0.88 -15.27
CA PRO A 201 -24.28 -0.29 -15.51
C PRO A 201 -25.23 -1.42 -15.92
N ALA A 202 -26.30 -1.63 -15.15
CA ALA A 202 -27.35 -2.55 -15.52
C ALA A 202 -27.73 -2.31 -17.00
N PRO A 203 -28.01 -3.35 -17.81
CA PRO A 203 -28.22 -3.19 -19.24
C PRO A 203 -29.37 -2.21 -19.49
N ARG A 204 -29.07 -0.95 -19.56
CA ARG A 204 -29.92 0.05 -20.17
C ARG A 204 -29.65 -0.11 -21.65
N GLU A 205 -30.66 -0.55 -22.41
CA GLU A 205 -30.53 -0.74 -23.84
C GLU A 205 -29.76 0.43 -24.46
N PRO A 206 -28.70 0.16 -25.25
CA PRO A 206 -28.00 1.21 -25.95
C PRO A 206 -28.99 1.81 -26.95
N LYS A 207 -29.52 2.96 -26.62
CA LYS A 207 -30.09 3.86 -27.60
C LYS A 207 -28.93 4.29 -28.46
N GLY A 208 -28.96 4.07 -29.73
CA GLY A 208 -27.96 4.24 -30.80
C GLY A 208 -26.63 4.93 -30.51
N ILE A 209 -25.66 4.74 -31.39
CA ILE A 209 -24.36 5.41 -31.40
C ILE A 209 -24.57 6.92 -31.28
N GLY A 210 -24.46 7.50 -30.07
CA GLY A 210 -24.72 8.93 -29.77
C GLY A 210 -25.49 9.20 -28.48
N GLU A 211 -26.14 8.19 -27.87
CA GLU A 211 -26.86 8.30 -26.59
C GLU A 211 -26.28 7.34 -25.52
N SER A 212 -24.96 7.31 -25.37
CA SER A 212 -24.33 6.52 -24.32
C SER A 212 -24.57 7.16 -22.94
N ASN A 213 -25.37 6.52 -22.10
CA ASN A 213 -25.49 6.89 -20.69
C ASN A 213 -24.33 6.23 -19.90
N TYR A 214 -23.33 7.02 -19.51
CA TYR A 214 -22.17 6.53 -18.77
C TYR A 214 -22.47 6.22 -17.29
N ALA A 215 -23.72 6.32 -16.85
CA ALA A 215 -24.10 6.14 -15.44
C ALA A 215 -23.20 6.94 -14.48
N ILE A 216 -23.07 8.24 -14.74
CA ILE A 216 -22.25 9.15 -13.96
C ILE A 216 -22.97 9.51 -12.65
N ASN A 217 -22.30 9.35 -11.53
CA ASN A 217 -22.76 9.81 -10.23
C ASN A 217 -21.77 10.84 -9.66
N VAL A 218 -22.31 11.84 -8.96
CA VAL A 218 -21.54 12.87 -8.27
C VAL A 218 -21.91 12.85 -6.80
N TYR A 219 -20.91 12.73 -5.95
CA TYR A 219 -21.05 12.78 -4.50
C TYR A 219 -20.42 14.06 -3.99
N LEU A 220 -21.23 15.07 -3.69
CA LEU A 220 -20.79 16.33 -3.10
C LEU A 220 -20.68 16.18 -1.59
N GLY A 221 -19.57 16.66 -1.02
CA GLY A 221 -19.29 16.55 0.42
C GLY A 221 -18.68 17.83 0.99
N ALA A 222 -19.05 18.19 2.21
CA ALA A 222 -18.34 19.22 2.96
C ALA A 222 -16.90 18.77 3.29
N ASN A 223 -16.71 17.48 3.48
CA ASN A 223 -15.42 16.84 3.70
C ASN A 223 -15.24 15.64 2.76
N ILE A 224 -14.03 15.48 2.23
CA ILE A 224 -13.64 14.33 1.39
C ILE A 224 -12.53 13.55 2.08
N VAL A 225 -12.73 12.24 2.24
CA VAL A 225 -11.74 11.33 2.82
C VAL A 225 -11.28 10.35 1.74
N LEU A 226 -9.98 10.38 1.40
CA LEU A 226 -9.38 9.50 0.41
C LEU A 226 -8.74 8.31 1.11
N ALA A 227 -9.26 7.11 0.87
CA ALA A 227 -8.89 5.85 1.50
C ALA A 227 -8.78 4.70 0.49
N ALA A 228 -8.40 5.01 -0.77
CA ALA A 228 -8.39 4.05 -1.88
C ALA A 228 -7.19 3.08 -1.90
N GLY A 229 -6.32 3.11 -0.88
CA GLY A 229 -5.14 2.25 -0.78
C GLY A 229 -4.00 2.66 -1.70
N GLY A 230 -2.93 1.88 -1.74
CA GLY A 230 -1.75 2.12 -2.56
C GLY A 230 -1.97 1.76 -4.04
N PRO A 231 -1.14 2.29 -4.97
CA PRO A 231 -1.23 2.04 -6.40
C PRO A 231 -0.50 0.74 -6.79
N GLY A 232 -1.01 -0.40 -6.34
CA GLY A 232 -0.39 -1.72 -6.51
C GLY A 232 -0.17 -2.14 -7.97
N GLU A 233 -1.00 -1.65 -8.89
CA GLU A 233 -0.88 -1.92 -10.34
C GLU A 233 0.17 -1.04 -11.04
N LEU A 234 0.96 -0.25 -10.32
CA LEU A 234 2.17 0.36 -10.88
C LEU A 234 3.22 -0.68 -11.29
N TYR A 235 3.25 -1.83 -10.61
CA TYR A 235 4.26 -2.86 -10.82
C TYR A 235 3.63 -4.12 -11.42
N LYS A 236 4.37 -4.81 -12.31
CA LYS A 236 3.91 -6.03 -12.96
C LYS A 236 3.78 -7.19 -11.97
N THR A 237 4.76 -7.29 -11.04
CA THR A 237 4.74 -8.27 -9.94
C THR A 237 4.38 -7.57 -8.64
N SER A 238 3.30 -8.01 -8.00
CA SER A 238 2.71 -7.33 -6.84
C SER A 238 1.87 -8.28 -6.00
N VAL A 239 1.85 -8.08 -4.69
CA VAL A 239 0.93 -8.79 -3.77
C VAL A 239 -0.44 -8.13 -3.68
N TYR A 240 -0.59 -6.93 -4.23
CA TYR A 240 -1.91 -6.31 -4.27
C TYR A 240 -2.87 -7.10 -5.17
N PRO A 241 -4.15 -7.14 -4.84
CA PRO A 241 -5.13 -7.76 -5.72
C PRO A 241 -5.16 -7.07 -7.09
N LYS A 242 -5.48 -7.86 -8.12
CA LYS A 242 -5.62 -7.30 -9.47
C LYS A 242 -6.66 -6.20 -9.51
N GLY A 243 -6.30 -5.06 -10.11
CA GLY A 243 -7.16 -3.88 -10.17
C GLY A 243 -7.07 -2.95 -8.97
N GLN A 244 -6.13 -3.17 -8.04
CA GLN A 244 -5.81 -2.22 -6.97
C GLN A 244 -4.94 -1.09 -7.54
N LEU A 245 -5.57 -0.06 -8.09
CA LEU A 245 -4.87 1.05 -8.75
C LEU A 245 -4.61 2.25 -7.84
N GLY A 246 -5.33 2.37 -6.73
CA GLY A 246 -5.37 3.63 -6.00
C GLY A 246 -6.04 4.73 -6.84
N ILE A 247 -5.93 5.99 -6.39
CA ILE A 247 -6.39 7.17 -7.14
C ILE A 247 -5.32 8.27 -7.17
N HIS A 248 -4.05 7.89 -7.10
CA HIS A 248 -2.92 8.84 -6.93
C HIS A 248 -2.86 9.87 -8.05
N GLY A 249 -3.04 9.48 -9.30
CA GLY A 249 -3.04 10.43 -10.42
C GLY A 249 -4.17 11.47 -10.34
N LEU A 250 -5.36 11.06 -9.90
CA LEU A 250 -6.49 11.99 -9.68
C LEU A 250 -6.19 12.94 -8.52
N ALA A 251 -5.60 12.44 -7.43
CA ALA A 251 -5.23 13.25 -6.29
C ALA A 251 -4.13 14.26 -6.62
N PHE A 252 -3.12 13.89 -7.42
CA PHE A 252 -2.12 14.84 -7.94
C PHE A 252 -2.75 15.93 -8.79
N LYS A 253 -3.64 15.58 -9.72
CA LYS A 253 -4.38 16.57 -10.52
C LYS A 253 -5.21 17.54 -9.68
N ALA A 254 -5.76 17.06 -8.58
CA ALA A 254 -6.50 17.90 -7.63
C ALA A 254 -5.59 18.80 -6.79
N GLY A 255 -4.26 18.60 -6.82
CA GLY A 255 -3.26 19.43 -6.13
C GLY A 255 -2.83 18.91 -4.77
N LEU A 256 -3.03 17.61 -4.46
CA LEU A 256 -2.46 17.01 -3.27
C LEU A 256 -0.94 16.83 -3.44
N ILE A 257 -0.22 17.07 -2.36
CA ILE A 257 1.24 16.93 -2.31
C ILE A 257 1.62 15.51 -1.95
N GLY A 258 2.40 14.84 -2.82
CA GLY A 258 2.99 13.54 -2.54
C GLY A 258 4.16 13.65 -1.55
N ALA A 259 4.37 12.61 -0.73
CA ALA A 259 5.44 12.52 0.24
C ALA A 259 6.03 11.11 0.28
N ASN A 260 7.35 10.98 0.32
CA ASN A 260 8.07 9.70 0.42
C ASN A 260 7.70 8.65 -0.66
N LEU A 261 7.30 9.06 -1.86
CA LEU A 261 6.90 8.12 -2.93
C LEU A 261 8.03 7.18 -3.37
N THR A 262 9.25 7.47 -2.97
CA THR A 262 10.44 6.63 -3.20
C THR A 262 10.47 5.38 -2.34
N GLU A 263 9.69 5.33 -1.24
CA GLU A 263 9.78 4.33 -0.19
C GLU A 263 8.71 3.25 -0.34
N SER A 264 8.76 2.51 -1.45
CA SER A 264 7.97 1.28 -1.63
C SER A 264 8.71 0.08 -1.07
N GLN A 265 7.97 -0.89 -0.52
CA GLN A 265 8.51 -2.15 -0.01
C GLN A 265 8.37 -3.24 -1.07
N PHE A 266 9.42 -4.06 -1.20
CA PHE A 266 9.48 -5.21 -2.10
C PHE A 266 9.91 -6.46 -1.33
N GLY A 267 9.50 -7.64 -1.79
CA GLY A 267 9.90 -8.91 -1.18
C GLY A 267 9.30 -10.10 -1.91
N LEU A 268 9.68 -11.29 -1.49
CA LEU A 268 9.23 -12.53 -2.12
C LEU A 268 7.74 -12.76 -1.89
N ALA A 269 7.04 -13.10 -2.95
CA ALA A 269 5.63 -13.43 -2.93
C ALA A 269 5.26 -14.44 -4.01
N SER A 270 4.17 -15.18 -3.79
CA SER A 270 3.58 -16.01 -4.83
C SER A 270 2.81 -15.16 -5.84
N ILE A 271 2.80 -15.58 -7.12
CA ILE A 271 2.29 -14.79 -8.24
C ILE A 271 0.97 -15.31 -8.81
N LYS A 272 0.70 -16.62 -8.75
CA LYS A 272 -0.57 -17.21 -9.20
C LYS A 272 -1.72 -16.78 -8.29
N PHE A 273 -1.57 -16.96 -6.99
CA PHE A 273 -2.33 -16.30 -5.94
C PHE A 273 -1.39 -15.27 -5.29
N ARG A 274 -1.68 -13.98 -5.44
CA ARG A 274 -0.82 -12.89 -4.98
C ARG A 274 -0.77 -12.82 -3.46
N TRP A 275 0.24 -13.48 -2.86
CA TRP A 275 0.35 -13.61 -1.41
C TRP A 275 1.79 -13.54 -0.94
N ASN A 276 2.03 -12.83 0.16
CA ASN A 276 3.36 -12.70 0.75
C ASN A 276 3.83 -14.03 1.36
N VAL A 277 5.03 -14.46 1.02
CA VAL A 277 5.61 -15.73 1.51
C VAL A 277 6.60 -15.56 2.67
N SER A 278 6.53 -14.46 3.42
CA SER A 278 7.28 -14.29 4.68
C SER A 278 6.75 -15.18 5.82
N GLY A 279 7.33 -15.04 7.01
CA GLY A 279 6.91 -15.77 8.19
C GLY A 279 7.18 -17.27 8.09
N THR A 280 6.23 -18.08 8.52
CA THR A 280 6.37 -19.53 8.60
C THR A 280 6.60 -20.22 7.25
N TYR A 281 6.22 -19.60 6.13
CA TYR A 281 6.55 -20.14 4.80
C TYR A 281 8.06 -20.28 4.61
N MET A 282 8.83 -19.23 4.92
CA MET A 282 10.30 -19.27 4.82
C MET A 282 10.93 -20.01 6.00
N GLN A 283 10.34 -19.90 7.21
CA GLN A 283 10.83 -20.59 8.41
C GLN A 283 10.72 -22.12 8.32
N ALA A 284 9.86 -22.62 7.46
CA ALA A 284 9.79 -24.06 7.14
C ALA A 284 11.00 -24.55 6.30
N ILE A 285 11.86 -23.67 5.84
CA ILE A 285 13.06 -23.93 5.02
C ILE A 285 12.70 -24.74 3.77
N PRO A 286 11.86 -24.17 2.86
CA PRO A 286 11.52 -24.80 1.59
C PRO A 286 12.74 -24.84 0.65
N ARG A 287 12.76 -25.78 -0.27
CA ARG A 287 13.67 -25.82 -1.39
C ARG A 287 13.32 -24.70 -2.39
N ILE A 288 14.31 -23.91 -2.81
CA ILE A 288 14.13 -22.84 -3.79
C ILE A 288 14.89 -23.19 -5.06
N PHE A 289 14.18 -23.28 -6.18
CA PHE A 289 14.75 -23.67 -7.46
C PHE A 289 14.16 -22.87 -8.62
N SER A 290 14.82 -22.85 -9.77
CA SER A 290 14.32 -22.25 -11.00
C SER A 290 14.19 -23.28 -12.11
N THR A 291 13.30 -22.97 -13.09
CA THR A 291 13.15 -23.73 -14.33
C THR A 291 13.20 -22.78 -15.52
N ASP A 292 13.34 -23.32 -16.74
CA ASP A 292 13.04 -22.55 -17.94
C ASP A 292 11.54 -22.18 -18.02
N ALA A 293 11.17 -21.40 -19.03
CA ALA A 293 9.79 -20.98 -19.26
C ALA A 293 8.82 -22.16 -19.51
N ALA A 294 9.33 -23.30 -19.96
CA ALA A 294 8.56 -24.51 -20.22
C ALA A 294 8.44 -25.43 -19.00
N GLY A 295 9.02 -25.05 -17.86
CA GLY A 295 9.03 -25.87 -16.63
C GLY A 295 10.06 -27.00 -16.66
N LYS A 296 11.09 -26.90 -17.51
CA LYS A 296 12.21 -27.82 -17.60
C LYS A 296 13.50 -27.17 -17.11
N ASP A 297 14.62 -27.91 -17.18
CA ASP A 297 15.94 -27.42 -16.76
C ASP A 297 15.92 -26.88 -15.32
N GLU A 298 15.53 -27.75 -14.39
CA GLU A 298 15.45 -27.45 -12.97
C GLU A 298 16.83 -27.22 -12.36
N ARG A 299 16.97 -26.15 -11.53
CA ARG A 299 18.25 -25.78 -10.93
C ARG A 299 18.05 -25.14 -9.56
N GLU A 300 18.76 -25.63 -8.55
CA GLU A 300 18.89 -24.99 -7.22
C GLU A 300 20.01 -23.94 -7.27
N PHE A 301 19.71 -22.74 -7.77
CA PHE A 301 20.68 -21.69 -8.07
C PHE A 301 21.32 -21.04 -6.83
N LEU A 302 20.73 -21.16 -5.64
CA LEU A 302 21.26 -20.54 -4.41
C LEU A 302 22.60 -21.18 -3.99
N THR A 303 22.80 -22.46 -4.32
CA THR A 303 24.01 -23.21 -3.98
C THR A 303 25.26 -22.67 -4.68
N ASP A 304 25.11 -21.93 -5.76
CA ASP A 304 26.24 -21.36 -6.52
C ASP A 304 26.84 -20.11 -5.82
N PHE A 305 26.10 -19.47 -4.92
CA PHE A 305 26.46 -18.16 -4.36
C PHE A 305 26.71 -18.21 -2.85
N LEU A 306 26.24 -19.23 -2.16
CA LEU A 306 26.33 -19.30 -0.71
C LEU A 306 27.36 -20.34 -0.28
N PRO A 307 28.16 -20.09 0.77
CA PRO A 307 29.36 -20.86 1.07
C PRO A 307 29.10 -22.22 1.69
N SER A 308 27.90 -22.47 2.22
CA SER A 308 27.52 -23.72 2.84
C SER A 308 26.01 -23.89 2.91
N MET A 309 25.53 -25.15 3.02
CA MET A 309 24.13 -25.48 3.21
C MET A 309 23.57 -24.83 4.48
N GLY A 310 24.29 -24.83 5.58
CA GLY A 310 23.88 -24.20 6.82
C GLY A 310 23.65 -22.69 6.67
N LYS A 311 24.54 -21.98 5.96
CA LYS A 311 24.35 -20.56 5.67
C LYS A 311 23.17 -20.30 4.75
N MET A 312 23.03 -21.08 3.70
CA MET A 312 21.92 -20.96 2.73
C MET A 312 20.57 -21.16 3.41
N THR A 313 20.41 -22.25 4.14
CA THR A 313 19.15 -22.61 4.81
C THR A 313 18.82 -21.69 5.98
N THR A 314 19.83 -21.21 6.70
CA THR A 314 19.67 -20.14 7.69
C THR A 314 19.16 -18.85 7.03
N ASN A 315 19.71 -18.43 5.89
CA ASN A 315 19.23 -17.25 5.18
C ASN A 315 17.79 -17.42 4.68
N ILE A 316 17.40 -18.61 4.19
CA ILE A 316 16.00 -18.92 3.84
C ILE A 316 15.12 -18.76 5.08
N PHE A 317 15.48 -19.36 6.20
CA PHE A 317 14.75 -19.21 7.46
C PHE A 317 14.61 -17.75 7.88
N LEU A 318 15.71 -16.99 7.85
CA LEU A 318 15.74 -15.59 8.26
C LEU A 318 14.83 -14.69 7.39
N LYS A 319 14.63 -15.00 6.10
CA LYS A 319 13.64 -14.29 5.26
C LYS A 319 12.23 -14.37 5.81
N GLY A 320 11.93 -15.29 6.73
CA GLY A 320 10.64 -15.36 7.39
C GLY A 320 10.29 -14.10 8.18
N TYR A 321 11.24 -13.49 8.88
CA TYR A 321 11.01 -12.26 9.63
C TYR A 321 11.91 -11.09 9.21
N GLN A 322 13.04 -11.33 8.52
CA GLN A 322 13.86 -10.30 7.89
C GLN A 322 13.26 -9.90 6.52
N TRP A 323 12.05 -9.48 6.54
CA TRP A 323 11.24 -9.07 5.42
C TRP A 323 10.79 -7.62 5.65
N PRO A 324 10.67 -6.74 4.64
CA PRO A 324 10.89 -6.93 3.18
C PRO A 324 12.38 -6.98 2.79
N PHE A 325 12.67 -6.87 1.47
CA PHE A 325 14.03 -6.69 0.97
C PHE A 325 14.71 -5.51 1.68
N ASP A 326 15.95 -5.74 2.13
CA ASP A 326 16.76 -4.75 2.83
C ASP A 326 18.19 -4.76 2.30
N PRO A 327 18.66 -3.70 1.61
CA PRO A 327 20.01 -3.65 1.06
C PRO A 327 21.10 -3.77 2.10
N GLN A 328 20.85 -3.42 3.37
CA GLN A 328 21.82 -3.62 4.46
C GLN A 328 22.06 -5.09 4.79
N ARG A 329 21.17 -5.99 4.34
CA ARG A 329 21.25 -7.45 4.54
C ARG A 329 21.72 -8.21 3.31
N ILE A 330 22.47 -7.54 2.42
CA ILE A 330 23.17 -8.15 1.30
C ILE A 330 24.63 -8.38 1.66
N GLU A 331 25.23 -7.45 2.39
CA GLU A 331 26.64 -7.53 2.82
C GLU A 331 26.88 -8.84 3.59
N ASN A 332 28.03 -9.46 3.37
CA ASN A 332 28.40 -10.75 3.94
C ASN A 332 27.40 -11.87 3.62
N LEU A 333 26.80 -11.84 2.44
CA LEU A 333 25.90 -12.86 1.93
C LEU A 333 24.73 -13.18 2.88
N GLN A 334 24.07 -12.12 3.39
CA GLN A 334 22.92 -12.28 4.29
C GLN A 334 21.59 -12.49 3.54
N SER A 335 20.51 -12.56 4.27
CA SER A 335 19.20 -13.07 3.81
C SER A 335 18.61 -12.34 2.59
N SER A 336 18.83 -11.04 2.41
CA SER A 336 18.30 -10.28 1.25
C SER A 336 19.05 -10.56 -0.05
N LEU A 337 20.14 -11.31 -0.01
CA LEU A 337 20.77 -11.84 -1.22
C LEU A 337 19.81 -12.76 -1.99
N ILE A 338 18.96 -13.50 -1.28
CA ILE A 338 17.96 -14.38 -1.91
C ILE A 338 17.03 -13.60 -2.84
N ASP A 339 16.58 -12.40 -2.43
CA ASP A 339 15.73 -11.55 -3.28
C ASP A 339 16.43 -11.18 -4.60
N ILE A 340 17.73 -10.82 -4.53
CA ILE A 340 18.53 -10.48 -5.72
C ILE A 340 18.68 -11.69 -6.63
N LEU A 341 18.99 -12.86 -6.08
CA LEU A 341 19.16 -14.08 -6.86
C LEU A 341 17.86 -14.53 -7.53
N VAL A 342 16.74 -14.48 -6.81
CA VAL A 342 15.39 -14.74 -7.38
C VAL A 342 15.08 -13.74 -8.50
N PHE A 343 15.37 -12.46 -8.30
CA PHE A 343 15.17 -11.44 -9.33
C PHE A 343 16.02 -11.71 -10.56
N ASN A 344 17.31 -12.02 -10.41
CA ASN A 344 18.21 -12.33 -11.51
C ASN A 344 17.74 -13.54 -12.32
N GLU A 345 17.26 -14.61 -11.67
CA GLU A 345 16.68 -15.75 -12.38
C GLU A 345 15.46 -15.33 -13.21
N THR A 346 14.57 -14.50 -12.64
CA THR A 346 13.40 -14.00 -13.38
C THR A 346 13.77 -13.08 -14.55
N GLN A 347 14.83 -12.28 -14.43
CA GLN A 347 15.35 -11.45 -15.53
C GLN A 347 15.96 -12.28 -16.66
N LYS A 348 16.51 -13.47 -16.35
CA LYS A 348 16.95 -14.45 -17.38
C LYS A 348 15.78 -15.17 -18.07
N GLY A 349 14.52 -14.82 -17.76
CA GLY A 349 13.32 -15.46 -18.29
C GLY A 349 13.01 -16.82 -17.65
N ARG A 350 13.65 -17.15 -16.53
CA ARG A 350 13.38 -18.37 -15.76
C ARG A 350 12.22 -18.15 -14.80
N ARG A 351 11.59 -19.25 -14.39
CA ARG A 351 10.52 -19.27 -13.36
C ARG A 351 11.13 -19.77 -12.06
N VAL A 352 10.81 -19.14 -10.94
CA VAL A 352 11.35 -19.51 -9.62
C VAL A 352 10.25 -20.08 -8.75
N PHE A 353 10.57 -21.12 -8.00
CA PHE A 353 9.62 -21.88 -7.19
C PHE A 353 10.13 -22.09 -5.76
N MET A 354 9.19 -22.17 -4.82
CA MET A 354 9.35 -22.73 -3.47
C MET A 354 8.69 -24.09 -3.41
N ASP A 355 9.45 -25.11 -3.08
CA ASP A 355 8.99 -26.49 -2.93
C ASP A 355 8.95 -26.87 -1.44
N PHE A 356 7.78 -27.20 -0.96
CA PHE A 356 7.58 -27.62 0.43
C PHE A 356 7.66 -29.15 0.62
N LEU A 357 7.74 -29.94 -0.46
CA LEU A 357 7.80 -31.39 -0.40
C LEU A 357 9.22 -31.90 -0.13
N HIS A 358 10.21 -31.17 -0.60
CA HIS A 358 11.61 -31.54 -0.52
C HIS A 358 12.42 -30.51 0.25
N ASN A 359 13.42 -30.99 1.00
CA ASN A 359 14.43 -30.13 1.59
C ASN A 359 15.39 -29.60 0.51
N PRO A 360 16.10 -28.50 0.76
CA PRO A 360 17.21 -28.07 -0.09
C PRO A 360 18.23 -29.18 -0.29
N THR A 361 18.67 -29.39 -1.54
CA THR A 361 19.68 -30.38 -1.90
C THR A 361 21.03 -29.73 -2.17
N GLY A 362 22.09 -30.44 -1.90
CA GLY A 362 23.44 -30.02 -2.15
C GLY A 362 23.85 -30.16 -3.63
N ASN A 363 25.14 -29.97 -3.88
CA ASN A 363 25.80 -30.19 -5.14
C ASN A 363 27.16 -30.86 -4.90
N ASP A 364 28.01 -30.96 -5.93
CA ASP A 364 29.34 -31.59 -5.79
C ASP A 364 30.23 -30.97 -4.69
N LEU A 365 29.97 -29.71 -4.31
CA LEU A 365 30.72 -28.94 -3.30
C LEU A 365 29.99 -28.77 -1.98
N MET A 366 28.71 -29.04 -1.93
CA MET A 366 27.84 -28.75 -0.79
C MET A 366 26.95 -29.96 -0.48
N LYS A 367 26.98 -30.45 0.75
CA LYS A 367 26.13 -31.59 1.20
C LYS A 367 24.65 -31.20 1.25
N ASP A 368 23.78 -32.19 1.32
CA ASP A 368 22.33 -31.99 1.50
C ASP A 368 22.00 -31.36 2.86
N PHE A 369 20.79 -30.79 2.96
CA PHE A 369 20.30 -30.16 4.17
C PHE A 369 20.30 -31.11 5.38
N ASP A 370 20.93 -30.65 6.46
CA ASP A 370 20.81 -31.22 7.81
C ASP A 370 20.41 -30.06 8.76
N ILE A 371 19.36 -30.25 9.54
CA ILE A 371 18.86 -29.28 10.49
C ILE A 371 19.89 -28.86 11.54
N ASN A 372 20.88 -29.72 11.83
CA ASN A 372 21.97 -29.45 12.75
C ASN A 372 23.05 -28.51 12.19
N ASP A 373 23.03 -28.22 10.89
CA ASP A 373 23.96 -27.28 10.25
C ASP A 373 23.45 -25.82 10.30
N LEU A 374 22.21 -25.61 10.74
CA LEU A 374 21.65 -24.27 10.89
C LEU A 374 22.45 -23.42 11.90
N GLU A 375 22.58 -22.14 11.59
CA GLU A 375 23.13 -21.18 12.56
C GLU A 375 22.24 -21.11 13.82
N PRO A 376 22.81 -20.76 15.00
CA PRO A 376 22.14 -20.90 16.29
C PRO A 376 20.76 -20.26 16.36
N GLU A 377 20.55 -19.10 15.72
CA GLU A 377 19.28 -18.38 15.74
C GLU A 377 18.15 -19.20 15.12
N ALA A 378 18.36 -19.76 13.94
CA ALA A 378 17.38 -20.58 13.24
C ALA A 378 17.14 -21.91 13.96
N PHE A 379 18.23 -22.58 14.41
CA PHE A 379 18.17 -23.83 15.13
C PHE A 379 17.36 -23.71 16.44
N GLU A 380 17.69 -22.72 17.28
CA GLU A 380 17.01 -22.55 18.58
C GLU A 380 15.53 -22.15 18.41
N TYR A 381 15.19 -21.41 17.35
CA TYR A 381 13.80 -21.11 17.04
C TYR A 381 13.01 -22.39 16.70
N LEU A 382 13.53 -23.23 15.77
CA LEU A 382 12.87 -24.48 15.39
C LEU A 382 12.77 -25.45 16.57
N LYS A 383 13.80 -25.51 17.42
CA LYS A 383 13.80 -26.30 18.67
C LYS A 383 12.73 -25.80 19.64
N LYS A 384 12.65 -24.50 19.87
CA LYS A 384 11.65 -23.90 20.77
C LYS A 384 10.23 -24.12 20.28
N THR A 385 10.00 -24.12 18.98
CA THR A 385 8.69 -24.37 18.37
C THR A 385 8.38 -25.85 18.15
N GLY A 386 9.35 -26.75 18.36
CA GLY A 386 9.20 -28.19 18.09
C GLY A 386 9.13 -28.53 16.60
N ALA A 387 9.62 -27.67 15.72
CA ALA A 387 9.49 -27.79 14.26
C ALA A 387 10.68 -28.55 13.63
N PHE A 388 10.94 -29.79 14.08
CA PHE A 388 12.01 -30.68 13.61
C PHE A 388 11.51 -31.79 12.68
N GLN A 389 10.34 -31.62 12.06
CA GLN A 389 9.79 -32.58 11.11
C GLN A 389 10.70 -32.74 9.89
N THR A 390 10.57 -33.89 9.21
CA THR A 390 11.48 -34.29 8.13
C THR A 390 11.40 -33.36 6.91
N THR A 391 10.20 -32.97 6.50
CA THR A 391 9.97 -32.16 5.29
C THR A 391 9.51 -30.75 5.60
N PRO A 392 9.74 -29.79 4.70
CA PRO A 392 9.25 -28.42 4.86
C PRO A 392 7.73 -28.32 5.07
N ILE A 393 6.94 -29.12 4.35
CA ILE A 393 5.47 -29.10 4.50
C ILE A 393 5.04 -29.59 5.89
N GLU A 394 5.71 -30.58 6.44
CA GLU A 394 5.43 -31.06 7.80
C GLU A 394 5.80 -30.01 8.85
N ARG A 395 6.93 -29.32 8.67
CA ARG A 395 7.33 -28.17 9.53
C ARG A 395 6.33 -27.03 9.43
N LEU A 396 5.88 -26.69 8.20
CA LEU A 396 4.87 -25.66 7.99
C LEU A 396 3.52 -26.03 8.62
N ALA A 397 3.07 -27.26 8.42
CA ALA A 397 1.82 -27.77 9.01
C ALA A 397 1.87 -27.77 10.55
N HIS A 398 3.02 -28.10 11.13
CA HIS A 398 3.22 -28.05 12.59
C HIS A 398 3.19 -26.61 13.13
N MET A 399 3.87 -25.67 12.48
CA MET A 399 3.97 -24.28 12.94
C MET A 399 2.71 -23.46 12.63
N ASN A 400 2.10 -23.64 11.46
CA ASN A 400 1.00 -22.78 11.00
C ASN A 400 0.14 -23.49 9.93
N PRO A 401 -0.78 -24.37 10.29
CA PRO A 401 -1.64 -25.05 9.31
C PRO A 401 -2.53 -24.08 8.51
N LEU A 402 -2.92 -22.93 9.09
CA LEU A 402 -3.73 -21.93 8.39
C LEU A 402 -2.99 -21.32 7.18
N ALA A 403 -1.64 -21.31 7.21
CA ALA A 403 -0.84 -20.88 6.08
C ALA A 403 -0.95 -21.83 4.86
N ILE A 404 -1.23 -23.10 5.08
CA ILE A 404 -1.50 -24.09 4.01
C ILE A 404 -2.95 -23.94 3.51
N GLU A 405 -3.89 -23.80 4.43
CA GLU A 405 -5.32 -23.70 4.12
C GLU A 405 -5.62 -22.51 3.19
N ILE A 406 -4.97 -21.36 3.39
CA ILE A 406 -5.19 -20.18 2.54
C ILE A 406 -4.84 -20.44 1.08
N TYR A 407 -3.77 -21.20 0.79
CA TYR A 407 -3.43 -21.58 -0.58
C TYR A 407 -4.44 -22.58 -1.15
N LYS A 408 -4.85 -23.57 -0.35
CA LYS A 408 -5.87 -24.54 -0.75
C LYS A 408 -7.21 -23.90 -1.09
N GLU A 409 -7.66 -22.93 -0.31
CA GLU A 409 -8.86 -22.12 -0.60
C GLU A 409 -8.76 -21.36 -1.93
N ASN A 410 -7.53 -21.07 -2.39
CA ASN A 410 -7.25 -20.37 -3.66
C ASN A 410 -6.79 -21.33 -4.78
N GLY A 411 -7.04 -22.64 -4.63
CA GLY A 411 -6.81 -23.63 -5.67
C GLY A 411 -5.34 -24.00 -5.88
N ILE A 412 -4.50 -23.87 -4.83
CA ILE A 412 -3.09 -24.26 -4.82
C ILE A 412 -2.90 -25.25 -3.66
N ASP A 413 -2.43 -26.47 -3.97
CA ASP A 413 -2.17 -27.48 -2.98
C ASP A 413 -0.67 -27.64 -2.72
N LEU A 414 -0.18 -27.06 -1.62
CA LEU A 414 1.23 -27.13 -1.21
C LEU A 414 1.70 -28.55 -0.87
N TYR A 415 0.78 -29.52 -0.72
CA TYR A 415 1.12 -30.96 -0.56
C TYR A 415 1.40 -31.66 -1.90
N SER A 416 1.20 -31.00 -3.05
CA SER A 416 1.31 -31.64 -4.35
C SER A 416 2.05 -30.84 -5.41
N GLU A 417 2.12 -29.51 -5.27
CA GLU A 417 2.76 -28.64 -6.27
C GLU A 417 3.66 -27.58 -5.63
N PRO A 418 4.80 -27.23 -6.28
CA PRO A 418 5.64 -26.11 -5.86
C PRO A 418 4.95 -24.78 -6.12
N LEU A 419 5.28 -23.79 -5.30
CA LEU A 419 4.70 -22.45 -5.33
C LEU A 419 5.56 -21.49 -6.15
N GLU A 420 5.07 -21.01 -7.27
CA GLU A 420 5.80 -20.04 -8.10
C GLU A 420 5.87 -18.67 -7.41
N ILE A 421 7.09 -18.13 -7.32
CA ILE A 421 7.41 -16.90 -6.59
C ILE A 421 8.18 -15.89 -7.44
N ALA A 422 8.12 -14.63 -7.06
CA ALA A 422 8.95 -13.55 -7.59
C ALA A 422 9.17 -12.48 -6.51
N VAL A 423 10.08 -11.54 -6.78
CA VAL A 423 10.15 -10.30 -6.00
C VAL A 423 8.99 -9.40 -6.44
N CYS A 424 8.14 -9.05 -5.50
CA CYS A 424 6.88 -8.33 -5.74
C CYS A 424 6.83 -7.03 -4.94
N ALA A 425 6.13 -6.01 -5.48
CA ALA A 425 5.72 -4.85 -4.69
C ALA A 425 4.79 -5.29 -3.55
N GLN A 426 5.06 -4.83 -2.33
CA GLN A 426 4.41 -5.30 -1.11
C GLN A 426 3.57 -4.23 -0.42
N HIS A 427 4.09 -3.00 -0.34
CA HIS A 427 3.46 -1.88 0.34
C HIS A 427 4.10 -0.56 -0.10
N ASN A 428 3.32 0.51 -0.15
CA ASN A 428 3.81 1.86 -0.35
C ASN A 428 3.90 2.57 1.01
N ASN A 429 5.11 2.87 1.48
CA ASN A 429 5.32 3.65 2.70
C ASN A 429 5.02 5.14 2.45
N GLY A 430 5.27 5.61 1.23
CA GLY A 430 4.91 6.93 0.75
C GLY A 430 3.45 7.01 0.31
N GLY A 431 2.98 8.23 0.12
CA GLY A 431 1.61 8.56 -0.28
C GLY A 431 1.44 10.07 -0.33
N PHE A 432 0.34 10.59 0.21
CA PHE A 432 0.11 12.03 0.29
C PHE A 432 0.49 12.59 1.67
N ALA A 433 1.01 13.82 1.66
CA ALA A 433 1.37 14.54 2.87
C ALA A 433 0.13 14.87 3.72
N VAL A 434 0.24 14.64 5.03
CA VAL A 434 -0.84 14.92 5.99
C VAL A 434 -0.29 15.56 7.27
N ASN A 435 -1.18 16.22 8.01
CA ASN A 435 -0.92 16.69 9.36
C ASN A 435 -1.35 15.64 10.41
N ARG A 436 -1.21 15.95 11.69
CA ARG A 436 -1.57 15.06 12.83
C ARG A 436 -3.05 14.67 12.91
N TRP A 437 -3.91 15.28 12.07
CA TRP A 437 -5.33 14.96 11.90
C TRP A 437 -5.62 14.22 10.60
N TRP A 438 -4.60 13.77 9.91
CA TRP A 438 -4.66 13.18 8.56
C TRP A 438 -5.32 14.08 7.50
N GLN A 439 -5.38 15.39 7.77
CA GLN A 439 -5.79 16.38 6.76
C GLN A 439 -4.61 16.67 5.83
N SER A 440 -4.88 16.72 4.54
CA SER A 440 -3.90 17.05 3.50
C SER A 440 -3.57 18.55 3.45
N ASN A 441 -2.78 18.96 2.46
CA ASN A 441 -2.56 20.38 2.15
C ASN A 441 -3.80 21.11 1.63
N ILE A 442 -4.88 20.39 1.32
CA ILE A 442 -6.17 20.95 0.90
C ILE A 442 -7.16 20.84 2.06
N SER A 443 -7.73 21.98 2.47
CA SER A 443 -8.69 22.04 3.58
C SER A 443 -9.87 21.09 3.35
N HIS A 444 -10.39 20.51 4.41
CA HIS A 444 -11.51 19.55 4.38
C HIS A 444 -11.27 18.30 3.51
N THR A 445 -10.01 18.03 3.16
CA THR A 445 -9.58 16.83 2.45
C THR A 445 -8.62 16.03 3.31
N PHE A 446 -9.01 14.81 3.63
CA PHE A 446 -8.26 13.89 4.51
C PHE A 446 -7.75 12.71 3.69
N VAL A 447 -6.56 12.24 4.00
CA VAL A 447 -5.98 11.06 3.36
C VAL A 447 -5.61 10.05 4.44
N ILE A 448 -6.15 8.84 4.35
CA ILE A 448 -5.99 7.79 5.38
C ILE A 448 -5.60 6.45 4.76
N GLY A 449 -5.16 5.54 5.62
CA GLY A 449 -4.65 4.24 5.18
C GLY A 449 -3.38 4.38 4.36
N GLU A 450 -3.15 3.47 3.46
CA GLU A 450 -1.93 3.42 2.64
C GLU A 450 -1.81 4.58 1.62
N MET A 451 -2.86 5.36 1.39
CA MET A 451 -2.75 6.59 0.60
C MET A 451 -2.01 7.69 1.35
N ALA A 452 -1.96 7.67 2.69
CA ALA A 452 -1.24 8.64 3.49
C ALA A 452 0.25 8.27 3.57
N GLY A 453 1.12 9.20 3.24
CA GLY A 453 2.58 9.03 3.31
C GLY A 453 3.11 9.20 4.73
N THR A 454 2.59 8.41 5.69
CA THR A 454 2.93 8.54 7.12
C THR A 454 4.11 7.69 7.55
N HIS A 455 4.50 6.71 6.73
CA HIS A 455 5.66 5.86 7.00
C HIS A 455 6.93 6.47 6.39
N GLY A 456 8.07 6.22 7.02
CA GLY A 456 9.37 6.64 6.52
C GLY A 456 10.05 5.56 5.67
N VAL A 457 11.38 5.54 5.72
CA VAL A 457 12.21 4.59 4.95
C VAL A 457 11.87 3.13 5.26
N LYS A 458 11.61 2.82 6.52
CA LYS A 458 11.18 1.48 6.97
C LYS A 458 10.05 1.65 7.99
N ARG A 459 9.18 0.68 8.07
CA ARG A 459 8.14 0.58 9.10
C ARG A 459 8.13 -0.81 9.73
N PRO A 460 7.75 -0.96 11.02
CA PRO A 460 7.54 -2.26 11.64
C PRO A 460 6.43 -3.05 10.92
N GLY A 461 6.58 -4.37 10.83
CA GLY A 461 5.57 -5.26 10.26
C GLY A 461 4.23 -5.11 10.98
N GLY A 462 3.15 -4.89 10.22
CA GLY A 462 1.80 -4.71 10.77
C GLY A 462 1.41 -3.27 11.14
N SER A 463 2.36 -2.32 11.22
CA SER A 463 2.05 -0.91 11.55
C SER A 463 1.15 -0.23 10.51
N ALA A 464 1.16 -0.67 9.26
CA ALA A 464 0.27 -0.13 8.22
C ALA A 464 -1.22 -0.28 8.56
N LEU A 465 -1.62 -1.41 9.18
CA LEU A 465 -3.00 -1.61 9.61
C LEU A 465 -3.35 -0.65 10.75
N ASN A 466 -2.45 -0.48 11.72
CA ASN A 466 -2.64 0.46 12.84
C ASN A 466 -2.72 1.91 12.35
N ALA A 467 -1.79 2.36 11.51
CA ALA A 467 -1.79 3.70 10.92
C ALA A 467 -3.10 4.01 10.19
N GLY A 468 -3.65 3.02 9.46
CA GLY A 468 -4.93 3.16 8.79
C GLY A 468 -6.11 3.33 9.74
N GLN A 469 -6.14 2.59 10.85
CA GLN A 469 -7.19 2.70 11.86
C GLN A 469 -7.10 4.05 12.60
N VAL A 470 -5.92 4.39 13.11
CA VAL A 470 -5.69 5.67 13.81
C VAL A 470 -5.95 6.86 12.90
N GLY A 471 -5.54 6.78 11.62
CA GLY A 471 -5.84 7.84 10.63
C GLY A 471 -7.34 8.03 10.44
N GLY A 472 -8.12 6.94 10.35
CA GLY A 472 -9.58 6.99 10.27
C GLY A 472 -10.22 7.64 11.50
N LEU A 473 -9.78 7.25 12.68
CA LEU A 473 -10.21 7.85 13.96
C LEU A 473 -9.92 9.36 14.00
N ARG A 474 -8.67 9.77 13.72
CA ARG A 474 -8.25 11.16 13.82
C ARG A 474 -8.96 12.06 12.81
N ALA A 475 -9.14 11.59 11.57
CA ALA A 475 -9.93 12.31 10.56
C ALA A 475 -11.37 12.49 11.03
N ALA A 476 -12.01 11.45 11.55
CA ALA A 476 -13.38 11.51 12.06
C ALA A 476 -13.52 12.48 13.25
N GLU A 477 -12.58 12.45 14.20
CA GLU A 477 -12.54 13.38 15.33
C GLU A 477 -12.48 14.85 14.86
N TYR A 478 -11.59 15.15 13.93
CA TYR A 478 -11.43 16.50 13.41
C TYR A 478 -12.67 16.96 12.63
N ILE A 479 -13.21 16.11 11.76
CA ILE A 479 -14.39 16.42 10.96
C ILE A 479 -15.55 16.82 11.88
N VAL A 480 -15.86 15.97 12.87
CA VAL A 480 -17.03 16.19 13.73
C VAL A 480 -16.84 17.36 14.69
N ASN A 481 -15.62 17.62 15.17
CA ASN A 481 -15.37 18.64 16.20
C ASN A 481 -14.98 20.01 15.63
N VAL A 482 -14.42 20.07 14.40
CA VAL A 482 -13.90 21.29 13.79
C VAL A 482 -14.62 21.67 12.50
N SER A 483 -14.76 20.71 11.56
CA SER A 483 -15.38 20.97 10.27
C SER A 483 -16.91 21.11 10.35
N GLY A 484 -17.52 20.49 11.38
CA GLY A 484 -18.98 20.48 11.57
C GLY A 484 -19.68 19.35 10.83
N CYS A 485 -20.97 19.16 11.14
CA CYS A 485 -21.77 18.03 10.64
C CYS A 485 -22.83 18.41 9.60
N ASP A 486 -22.87 19.65 9.15
CA ASP A 486 -23.87 20.15 8.21
C ASP A 486 -23.63 19.61 6.79
N LEU A 487 -24.71 19.55 6.01
CA LEU A 487 -24.59 19.30 4.58
C LEU A 487 -23.98 20.49 3.88
N PRO A 488 -23.19 20.27 2.80
CA PRO A 488 -22.60 21.39 2.07
C PRO A 488 -23.66 22.16 1.30
N ASP A 489 -23.49 23.49 1.25
CA ASP A 489 -24.18 24.37 0.31
C ASP A 489 -23.15 24.92 -0.68
N TYR A 490 -23.28 24.57 -1.94
CA TYR A 490 -22.43 25.02 -3.04
C TYR A 490 -23.21 25.80 -4.10
N SER A 491 -24.33 26.41 -3.72
CA SER A 491 -25.17 27.17 -4.64
C SER A 491 -24.42 28.35 -5.31
N ASP A 492 -23.51 28.99 -4.59
CA ASP A 492 -22.62 30.05 -5.08
C ASP A 492 -21.47 29.52 -5.98
N LYS A 493 -21.17 28.22 -5.94
CA LYS A 493 -20.12 27.55 -6.74
C LYS A 493 -20.68 26.63 -7.83
N GLN A 494 -21.98 26.64 -8.02
CA GLN A 494 -22.64 25.71 -8.94
C GLN A 494 -22.14 25.84 -10.38
N SER A 495 -21.89 27.06 -10.84
CA SER A 495 -21.34 27.30 -12.19
C SER A 495 -19.96 26.69 -12.39
N GLU A 496 -19.09 26.80 -11.37
CA GLU A 496 -17.73 26.23 -11.39
C GLU A 496 -17.78 24.68 -11.42
N ILE A 497 -18.69 24.08 -10.64
CA ILE A 497 -18.94 22.64 -10.63
C ILE A 497 -19.49 22.17 -11.98
N ASP A 498 -20.49 22.85 -12.54
CA ASP A 498 -21.11 22.49 -13.81
C ASP A 498 -20.12 22.60 -14.98
N GLN A 499 -19.22 23.58 -14.94
CA GLN A 499 -18.15 23.70 -15.93
C GLN A 499 -17.22 22.49 -15.91
N GLN A 500 -16.78 22.04 -14.73
CA GLN A 500 -15.91 20.86 -14.59
C GLN A 500 -16.64 19.58 -15.03
N LEU A 501 -17.91 19.42 -14.66
CA LEU A 501 -18.73 18.30 -15.12
C LEU A 501 -18.89 18.28 -16.64
N SER A 502 -19.10 19.46 -17.25
CA SER A 502 -19.19 19.59 -18.71
C SER A 502 -17.88 19.22 -19.39
N GLN A 503 -16.75 19.68 -18.85
CA GLN A 503 -15.41 19.31 -19.35
C GLN A 503 -15.16 17.81 -19.20
N PHE A 504 -15.56 17.21 -18.09
CA PHE A 504 -15.44 15.77 -17.85
C PHE A 504 -16.27 14.95 -18.85
N VAL A 505 -17.54 15.33 -19.08
CA VAL A 505 -18.41 14.67 -20.08
C VAL A 505 -17.83 14.80 -21.49
N THR A 506 -17.41 16.01 -21.89
CA THR A 506 -16.76 16.26 -23.19
C THR A 506 -15.53 15.38 -23.36
N LYS A 507 -14.70 15.25 -22.32
CA LYS A 507 -13.51 14.38 -22.35
C LYS A 507 -13.87 12.92 -22.55
N LEU A 508 -14.91 12.42 -21.87
CA LEU A 508 -15.39 11.04 -22.07
C LEU A 508 -15.90 10.79 -23.50
N GLU A 509 -16.57 11.78 -24.10
CA GLU A 509 -17.03 11.69 -25.49
C GLU A 509 -15.85 11.71 -26.48
N GLN A 510 -14.82 12.51 -26.21
CA GLN A 510 -13.58 12.56 -27.04
C GLN A 510 -12.73 11.28 -26.91
N CYS A 511 -12.77 10.58 -25.79
CA CYS A 511 -12.07 9.29 -25.61
C CYS A 511 -12.58 8.18 -26.53
N GLN A 512 -13.66 8.35 -27.26
CA GLN A 512 -14.19 7.37 -28.22
C GLN A 512 -13.54 7.47 -29.61
N SER A 513 -12.27 7.85 -29.68
CA SER A 513 -11.52 7.91 -30.93
C SER A 513 -11.25 6.51 -31.49
N SER A 514 -11.46 6.31 -32.80
CA SER A 514 -11.10 5.06 -33.48
C SER A 514 -9.58 4.86 -33.64
N SER A 515 -8.77 5.87 -33.33
CA SER A 515 -7.32 5.93 -33.55
C SER A 515 -6.48 6.15 -32.28
N GLY A 516 -7.09 6.10 -31.08
CA GLY A 516 -6.41 6.32 -29.80
C GLY A 516 -5.61 5.12 -29.31
N LEU A 517 -4.99 5.30 -28.15
CA LEU A 517 -4.19 4.24 -27.47
C LEU A 517 -5.11 3.16 -26.88
N VAL A 518 -4.59 1.95 -26.74
CA VAL A 518 -5.30 0.83 -26.08
C VAL A 518 -5.01 0.87 -24.58
N PRO A 519 -6.03 0.99 -23.72
CA PRO A 519 -5.82 1.15 -22.25
C PRO A 519 -4.99 0.04 -21.63
N GLU A 520 -5.23 -1.22 -22.00
CA GLU A 520 -4.51 -2.38 -21.48
C GLU A 520 -3.04 -2.38 -21.85
N GLU A 521 -2.69 -1.97 -23.08
CA GLU A 521 -1.30 -1.84 -23.53
C GLU A 521 -0.58 -0.72 -22.78
N VAL A 522 -1.27 0.41 -22.54
CA VAL A 522 -0.74 1.51 -21.73
C VAL A 522 -0.44 1.04 -20.32
N MET A 523 -1.37 0.33 -19.67
CA MET A 523 -1.15 -0.21 -18.33
C MET A 523 0.01 -1.20 -18.30
N GLU A 524 0.12 -2.10 -19.28
CA GLU A 524 1.22 -3.05 -19.36
C GLU A 524 2.58 -2.35 -19.54
N GLN A 525 2.65 -1.32 -20.38
CA GLN A 525 3.86 -0.52 -20.55
C GLN A 525 4.29 0.17 -19.23
N ILE A 526 3.34 0.75 -18.49
CA ILE A 526 3.60 1.34 -17.18
C ILE A 526 4.15 0.27 -16.23
N GLN A 527 3.48 -0.86 -16.10
CA GLN A 527 3.84 -1.94 -15.19
C GLN A 527 5.24 -2.49 -15.47
N ARG A 528 5.58 -2.73 -16.73
CA ARG A 528 6.92 -3.21 -17.13
C ARG A 528 7.99 -2.18 -16.77
N ARG A 529 7.78 -0.91 -17.14
CA ARG A 529 8.73 0.19 -16.89
C ARG A 529 8.96 0.40 -15.39
N MET A 530 7.89 0.46 -14.61
CA MET A 530 7.99 0.65 -13.16
C MET A 530 8.70 -0.53 -12.48
N THR A 531 8.44 -1.76 -12.91
CA THR A 531 9.14 -2.94 -12.36
C THR A 531 10.63 -2.91 -12.69
N ALA A 532 11.00 -2.51 -13.90
CA ALA A 532 12.39 -2.50 -14.35
C ALA A 532 13.21 -1.36 -13.72
N SER A 533 12.66 -0.13 -13.63
CA SER A 533 13.43 1.06 -13.29
C SER A 533 13.08 1.71 -11.96
N ALA A 534 11.95 1.35 -11.34
CA ALA A 534 11.44 1.92 -10.08
C ALA A 534 11.22 0.87 -8.99
N GLY A 535 11.62 -0.37 -9.24
CA GLY A 535 11.49 -1.51 -8.34
C GLY A 535 12.50 -1.48 -7.19
N HIS A 536 12.84 -2.67 -6.71
CA HIS A 536 13.82 -2.83 -5.62
C HIS A 536 15.29 -2.71 -6.08
N ILE A 537 15.57 -2.77 -7.37
CA ILE A 537 16.88 -2.46 -7.96
C ILE A 537 16.69 -1.24 -8.85
N ARG A 538 17.50 -0.21 -8.64
CA ARG A 538 17.40 1.09 -9.31
C ARG A 538 18.76 1.54 -9.81
N GLU A 539 18.77 2.16 -10.98
CA GLU A 539 19.92 2.86 -11.54
C GLU A 539 19.48 4.23 -12.04
N LEU A 540 20.31 5.26 -11.86
CA LEU A 540 19.94 6.65 -12.16
C LEU A 540 19.61 6.85 -13.64
N ASN A 541 20.46 6.36 -14.53
CA ASN A 541 20.25 6.52 -15.98
C ASN A 541 18.95 5.84 -16.44
N ASP A 542 18.69 4.62 -15.97
CA ASP A 542 17.47 3.87 -16.27
C ASP A 542 16.23 4.58 -15.74
N ALA A 543 16.28 5.11 -14.51
CA ALA A 543 15.17 5.86 -13.92
C ALA A 543 14.89 7.16 -14.68
N GLN A 544 15.94 7.90 -15.11
CA GLN A 544 15.80 9.10 -15.93
C GLN A 544 15.19 8.81 -17.30
N GLN A 545 15.63 7.72 -17.96
CA GLN A 545 15.06 7.30 -19.23
C GLN A 545 13.59 6.89 -19.06
N ALA A 546 13.27 6.11 -18.03
CA ALA A 546 11.91 5.71 -17.71
C ALA A 546 11.00 6.92 -17.43
N LEU A 547 11.49 7.96 -16.74
CA LEU A 547 10.76 9.20 -16.51
C LEU A 547 10.44 9.92 -17.83
N LYS A 548 11.41 10.06 -18.73
CA LYS A 548 11.17 10.68 -20.05
C LYS A 548 10.07 9.93 -20.83
N GLU A 549 10.13 8.62 -20.82
CA GLU A 549 9.18 7.76 -21.54
C GLU A 549 7.76 7.85 -20.96
N VAL A 550 7.61 7.85 -19.63
CA VAL A 550 6.28 7.92 -19.02
C VAL A 550 5.66 9.32 -19.12
N VAL A 551 6.48 10.38 -19.07
CA VAL A 551 6.01 11.76 -19.35
C VAL A 551 5.50 11.86 -20.79
N LYS A 552 6.24 11.29 -21.75
CA LYS A 552 5.79 11.22 -23.14
C LYS A 552 4.49 10.45 -23.26
N LEU A 553 4.40 9.25 -22.67
CA LEU A 553 3.19 8.42 -22.68
C LEU A 553 1.98 9.18 -22.11
N TYR A 554 2.13 9.86 -20.97
CA TYR A 554 1.05 10.65 -20.39
C TYR A 554 0.59 11.78 -21.31
N ARG A 555 1.53 12.47 -21.98
CA ARG A 555 1.20 13.52 -22.98
C ARG A 555 0.53 12.92 -24.22
N ASP A 556 0.98 11.78 -24.70
CA ASP A 556 0.34 11.08 -25.82
C ASP A 556 -1.12 10.71 -25.46
N ILE A 557 -1.39 10.25 -24.22
CA ILE A 557 -2.75 10.00 -23.73
C ILE A 557 -3.61 11.28 -23.78
N GLN A 558 -3.04 12.42 -23.33
CA GLN A 558 -3.80 13.69 -23.33
C GLN A 558 -4.10 14.19 -24.77
N GLN A 559 -3.25 13.90 -25.76
CA GLN A 559 -3.39 14.36 -27.13
C GLN A 559 -4.23 13.44 -28.00
N GLN A 560 -4.02 12.13 -27.88
CA GLN A 560 -4.61 11.12 -28.76
C GLN A 560 -5.88 10.48 -28.19
N GLY A 561 -6.04 10.52 -26.84
CA GLY A 561 -7.10 9.78 -26.15
C GLY A 561 -6.93 8.26 -26.26
N PHE A 562 -8.02 7.54 -26.03
CA PHE A 562 -8.04 6.08 -26.08
C PHE A 562 -8.96 5.54 -27.16
N LYS A 563 -8.61 4.40 -27.73
CA LYS A 563 -9.50 3.61 -28.58
C LYS A 563 -10.43 2.79 -27.67
N LEU A 564 -11.73 3.03 -27.75
CA LEU A 564 -12.73 2.36 -26.95
C LEU A 564 -13.70 1.58 -27.85
N ASP A 565 -13.74 0.27 -27.68
CA ASP A 565 -14.65 -0.61 -28.45
C ASP A 565 -16.03 -0.73 -27.78
N SER A 566 -16.15 -0.29 -26.51
CA SER A 566 -17.40 -0.30 -25.75
C SER A 566 -17.35 0.66 -24.57
N THR A 567 -18.50 1.00 -23.98
CA THR A 567 -18.61 1.80 -22.76
C THR A 567 -17.90 1.15 -21.55
N LYS A 568 -17.75 -0.17 -21.52
CA LYS A 568 -16.99 -0.88 -20.47
C LYS A 568 -15.52 -0.54 -20.49
N HIS A 569 -14.95 -0.20 -21.63
CA HIS A 569 -13.53 0.21 -21.74
C HIS A 569 -13.26 1.63 -21.21
N ILE A 570 -14.29 2.46 -20.98
CA ILE A 570 -14.12 3.79 -20.41
C ILE A 570 -13.49 3.73 -19.02
N VAL A 571 -13.91 2.81 -18.18
CA VAL A 571 -13.32 2.61 -16.84
C VAL A 571 -11.84 2.32 -16.95
N LYS A 572 -11.43 1.44 -17.87
CA LYS A 572 -10.01 1.11 -18.10
C LYS A 572 -9.21 2.29 -18.65
N ALA A 573 -9.81 3.11 -19.54
CA ALA A 573 -9.17 4.31 -20.04
C ALA A 573 -8.88 5.33 -18.93
N ILE A 574 -9.85 5.56 -18.05
CA ILE A 574 -9.70 6.41 -16.87
C ILE A 574 -8.61 5.86 -15.95
N GLN A 575 -8.64 4.56 -15.69
CA GLN A 575 -7.65 3.87 -14.87
C GLN A 575 -6.24 4.00 -15.47
N ALA A 576 -6.07 3.79 -16.77
CA ALA A 576 -4.80 3.91 -17.46
C ALA A 576 -4.24 5.34 -17.43
N GLU A 577 -5.11 6.35 -17.61
CA GLU A 577 -4.70 7.76 -17.57
C GLU A 577 -4.17 8.16 -16.18
N HIS A 578 -4.93 7.89 -15.12
CA HIS A 578 -4.48 8.30 -13.79
C HIS A 578 -3.32 7.44 -13.27
N LEU A 579 -3.19 6.17 -13.70
CA LEU A 579 -2.03 5.34 -13.41
C LEU A 579 -0.77 5.87 -14.12
N ALA A 580 -0.91 6.37 -15.36
CA ALA A 580 0.18 7.02 -16.08
C ALA A 580 0.70 8.24 -15.33
N LEU A 581 -0.18 9.13 -14.87
CA LEU A 581 0.24 10.29 -14.08
C LEU A 581 0.83 9.89 -12.72
N ALA A 582 0.29 8.88 -12.06
CA ALA A 582 0.87 8.34 -10.83
C ALA A 582 2.30 7.85 -11.07
N SER A 583 2.54 7.10 -12.17
CA SER A 583 3.88 6.60 -12.50
C SER A 583 4.88 7.73 -12.80
N VAL A 584 4.44 8.84 -13.43
CA VAL A 584 5.29 10.05 -13.57
C VAL A 584 5.70 10.57 -12.20
N GLY A 585 4.76 10.73 -11.25
CA GLY A 585 5.05 11.23 -9.91
C GLY A 585 6.04 10.34 -9.15
N TYR A 586 5.84 9.03 -9.18
CA TYR A 586 6.75 8.07 -8.53
C TYR A 586 8.16 8.10 -9.15
N LEU A 587 8.26 8.05 -10.49
CA LEU A 587 9.56 8.10 -11.18
C LEU A 587 10.26 9.45 -10.96
N LYS A 588 9.52 10.58 -10.99
CA LYS A 588 10.12 11.89 -10.70
C LYS A 588 10.70 11.95 -9.29
N ALA A 589 9.98 11.43 -8.29
CA ALA A 589 10.49 11.38 -6.92
C ALA A 589 11.73 10.47 -6.81
N ILE A 590 11.73 9.31 -7.49
CA ILE A 590 12.87 8.39 -7.50
C ILE A 590 14.09 9.04 -8.16
N VAL A 591 13.95 9.64 -9.34
CA VAL A 591 15.03 10.34 -10.03
C VAL A 591 15.61 11.43 -9.14
N GLU A 592 14.76 12.29 -8.56
CA GLU A 592 15.19 13.35 -7.67
C GLU A 592 16.00 12.83 -6.47
N LEU A 593 15.55 11.74 -5.84
CA LEU A 593 16.26 11.13 -4.71
C LEU A 593 17.62 10.56 -5.13
N LEU A 594 17.69 9.90 -6.30
CA LEU A 594 18.93 9.34 -6.83
C LEU A 594 19.93 10.46 -7.21
N GLU A 595 19.46 11.56 -7.81
CA GLU A 595 20.27 12.75 -8.11
C GLU A 595 20.83 13.43 -6.86
N GLN A 596 20.08 13.39 -5.74
CA GLN A 596 20.56 13.84 -4.43
C GLN A 596 21.60 12.88 -3.81
N GLY A 597 21.83 11.72 -4.43
CA GLY A 597 22.89 10.80 -4.02
C GLY A 597 22.51 9.87 -2.86
N SER A 598 21.24 9.61 -2.61
CA SER A 598 20.75 8.85 -1.42
C SER A 598 21.41 7.48 -1.21
N GLY A 599 21.81 6.80 -2.28
CA GLY A 599 22.23 5.40 -2.21
C GLY A 599 21.10 4.42 -1.84
N SER A 600 21.49 3.21 -1.48
CA SER A 600 20.61 2.07 -1.19
C SER A 600 20.02 2.18 0.20
N ARG A 601 18.68 2.18 0.32
CA ARG A 601 17.99 2.27 1.61
C ARG A 601 16.59 1.63 1.58
N GLY A 602 16.02 1.45 2.75
CA GLY A 602 14.65 0.93 2.85
C GLY A 602 14.51 -0.43 2.20
N SER A 603 13.78 -0.49 1.10
CA SER A 603 13.58 -1.71 0.32
C SER A 603 14.04 -1.56 -1.14
N HIS A 604 15.08 -0.74 -1.37
CA HIS A 604 15.67 -0.60 -2.70
C HIS A 604 17.20 -0.52 -2.68
N LEU A 605 17.81 -1.16 -3.66
CA LEU A 605 19.22 -1.15 -3.98
C LEU A 605 19.46 -0.12 -5.09
N VAL A 606 20.49 0.72 -4.94
CA VAL A 606 20.92 1.65 -5.96
C VAL A 606 22.22 1.15 -6.55
N LEU A 607 22.23 0.83 -7.84
CA LEU A 607 23.43 0.42 -8.56
C LEU A 607 24.32 1.63 -8.88
N ALA A 608 25.64 1.44 -8.78
CA ALA A 608 26.64 2.42 -9.13
C ALA A 608 27.94 1.73 -9.51
N GLU A 609 28.61 2.22 -10.55
CA GLU A 609 29.89 1.65 -11.05
C GLU A 609 30.99 1.66 -10.01
N ASP A 610 31.06 2.72 -9.19
CA ASP A 610 31.99 2.90 -8.07
C ASP A 610 31.53 2.30 -6.75
N GLY A 611 30.42 1.53 -6.77
CA GLY A 611 29.80 0.94 -5.59
C GLY A 611 30.53 -0.29 -5.05
N ILE A 612 29.98 -0.81 -3.94
CA ILE A 612 30.43 -2.06 -3.32
C ILE A 612 29.94 -3.25 -4.15
N GLU A 613 30.83 -4.14 -4.53
CA GLU A 613 30.50 -5.37 -5.24
C GLU A 613 29.72 -6.33 -4.36
N ILE A 614 28.61 -6.86 -4.87
CA ILE A 614 27.75 -7.81 -4.14
C ILE A 614 28.44 -9.19 -4.11
N HIS A 615 28.78 -9.71 -5.28
CA HIS A 615 29.48 -10.97 -5.50
C HIS A 615 30.00 -11.00 -6.95
N PRO A 616 31.18 -11.55 -7.23
CA PRO A 616 31.78 -11.55 -8.58
C PRO A 616 30.86 -12.17 -9.66
N ASP A 617 30.13 -13.22 -9.31
CA ASP A 617 29.25 -13.96 -10.22
C ASP A 617 27.80 -13.43 -10.28
N ILE A 618 27.47 -12.42 -9.46
CA ILE A 618 26.17 -11.73 -9.53
C ILE A 618 26.29 -10.57 -10.50
N VAL A 619 25.90 -10.82 -11.74
CA VAL A 619 26.01 -9.85 -12.84
C VAL A 619 24.66 -9.24 -13.18
N ASN A 620 24.70 -7.98 -13.62
CA ASN A 620 23.55 -7.37 -14.29
C ASN A 620 23.28 -8.14 -15.57
N THR A 621 22.08 -8.67 -15.71
CA THR A 621 21.70 -9.54 -16.87
C THR A 621 21.70 -8.81 -18.21
N VAL A 622 21.70 -7.47 -18.20
CA VAL A 622 21.72 -6.63 -19.41
C VAL A 622 23.16 -6.28 -19.82
N THR A 623 23.99 -5.82 -18.85
CA THR A 623 25.36 -5.37 -19.13
C THR A 623 26.39 -6.49 -19.03
N GLY A 624 26.10 -7.58 -18.30
CA GLY A 624 27.05 -8.65 -17.99
C GLY A 624 28.13 -8.28 -16.96
N GLU A 625 28.07 -7.08 -16.40
CA GLU A 625 29.02 -6.60 -15.39
C GLU A 625 28.60 -7.01 -13.97
N ALA A 626 29.59 -7.19 -13.08
CA ALA A 626 29.32 -7.50 -11.67
C ALA A 626 28.46 -6.39 -11.02
N MET A 627 27.40 -6.78 -10.36
CA MET A 627 26.50 -5.81 -9.69
C MET A 627 27.19 -5.16 -8.51
N ARG A 628 27.25 -3.82 -8.53
CA ARG A 628 27.81 -2.97 -7.48
C ARG A 628 26.74 -2.03 -6.98
N PHE A 629 26.67 -1.80 -5.68
CA PHE A 629 25.66 -0.93 -5.08
C PHE A 629 26.28 0.23 -4.32
N LYS A 630 25.59 1.37 -4.33
CA LYS A 630 25.95 2.55 -3.55
C LYS A 630 25.37 2.42 -2.14
N PRO A 631 26.19 2.49 -1.07
CA PRO A 631 25.70 2.57 0.30
C PRO A 631 24.82 3.81 0.54
N GLU A 632 23.94 3.74 1.54
CA GLU A 632 23.05 4.83 1.88
C GLU A 632 23.76 6.08 2.37
N ASP A 633 23.35 7.25 1.89
CA ASP A 633 23.61 8.52 2.55
C ASP A 633 22.55 8.80 3.64
N LYS A 634 22.91 8.52 4.89
CA LYS A 634 22.01 8.68 6.04
C LYS A 634 21.64 10.13 6.34
N SER A 635 22.35 11.12 5.78
CA SER A 635 22.03 12.55 5.99
C SER A 635 20.61 12.88 5.44
N LEU A 636 20.19 12.20 4.39
CA LEU A 636 18.88 12.37 3.77
C LEU A 636 17.71 11.76 4.57
N ARG A 637 17.98 11.05 5.67
CA ARG A 637 16.94 10.54 6.56
C ARG A 637 16.23 11.63 7.38
N ASN A 638 16.81 12.82 7.46
CA ASN A 638 16.29 13.94 8.25
C ASN A 638 15.29 14.83 7.50
N SER A 639 14.99 14.48 6.25
CA SER A 639 14.06 15.23 5.41
C SER A 639 13.06 14.30 4.73
N ILE A 640 11.93 14.85 4.29
CA ILE A 640 10.90 14.19 3.53
C ILE A 640 10.87 14.80 2.14
N LEU A 641 11.06 13.99 1.11
CA LEU A 641 10.90 14.42 -0.28
C LEU A 641 9.41 14.54 -0.60
N GLN A 642 8.98 15.75 -0.93
CA GLN A 642 7.63 16.07 -1.39
C GLN A 642 7.63 16.39 -2.86
N ILE A 643 6.53 16.02 -3.55
CA ILE A 643 6.29 16.37 -4.95
C ILE A 643 4.91 17.02 -5.11
N GLU A 644 4.80 17.97 -6.02
CA GLU A 644 3.58 18.67 -6.35
C GLU A 644 3.39 18.71 -7.88
N TYR A 645 2.20 18.35 -8.34
CA TYR A 645 1.87 18.38 -9.77
C TYR A 645 1.79 19.81 -10.28
N ASP A 646 2.50 20.08 -11.38
CA ASP A 646 2.48 21.33 -12.12
C ASP A 646 2.55 21.06 -13.62
N SER A 647 1.42 21.21 -14.31
CA SER A 647 1.30 20.91 -15.74
C SER A 647 2.20 21.80 -16.65
N ASN A 648 2.74 22.91 -16.14
CA ASN A 648 3.61 23.79 -16.90
C ASN A 648 5.08 23.33 -16.92
N LEU A 649 5.44 22.39 -16.05
CA LEU A 649 6.80 21.85 -16.00
C LEU A 649 7.02 20.76 -17.06
N PRO A 650 8.24 20.63 -17.59
CA PRO A 650 8.58 19.60 -18.57
C PRO A 650 8.31 18.18 -18.07
N ASP A 651 8.56 17.90 -16.81
CA ASP A 651 8.39 16.61 -16.13
C ASP A 651 7.16 16.57 -15.22
N LEU A 652 6.28 17.57 -15.30
CA LEU A 652 4.97 17.66 -14.67
C LEU A 652 4.97 17.77 -13.14
N PHE A 653 6.11 17.73 -12.47
CA PHE A 653 6.17 17.81 -11.02
C PHE A 653 7.32 18.68 -10.52
N ARG A 654 7.06 19.38 -9.44
CA ARG A 654 8.04 20.10 -8.63
C ARG A 654 8.40 19.26 -7.41
N CYS A 655 9.69 19.17 -7.10
CA CYS A 655 10.21 18.46 -5.91
C CYS A 655 10.73 19.46 -4.87
N ARG A 656 10.60 19.11 -3.61
CA ARG A 656 11.23 19.82 -2.48
C ARG A 656 11.47 18.89 -1.30
N ASN A 657 12.56 19.10 -0.60
CA ASN A 657 12.80 18.48 0.70
C ASN A 657 12.21 19.37 1.80
N ILE A 658 11.50 18.77 2.74
CA ILE A 658 11.01 19.43 3.94
C ILE A 658 11.63 18.79 5.18
N GLU A 659 11.81 19.57 6.23
CA GLU A 659 12.27 19.05 7.52
C GLU A 659 11.22 18.15 8.19
N ILE A 660 11.70 17.15 8.92
CA ILE A 660 10.87 16.29 9.73
C ILE A 660 10.33 17.09 10.93
N ARG A 661 9.01 17.10 11.11
CA ARG A 661 8.43 17.64 12.34
C ARG A 661 8.75 16.70 13.51
N PRO A 662 9.32 17.21 14.63
CA PRO A 662 9.63 16.38 15.79
C PRO A 662 8.37 15.88 16.48
N ALA A 663 8.52 14.82 17.29
CA ALA A 663 7.48 14.43 18.22
C ALA A 663 7.34 15.52 19.30
N PRO A 664 6.12 15.98 19.62
CA PRO A 664 5.91 16.91 20.74
C PRO A 664 6.39 16.29 22.06
N THR A 665 7.14 17.07 22.85
CA THR A 665 7.66 16.66 24.15
C THR A 665 6.97 17.36 25.33
N ASP A 666 6.12 18.33 25.02
CA ASP A 666 5.45 19.16 26.03
C ASP A 666 4.45 18.31 26.83
N ARG A 667 4.65 18.30 28.16
CA ARG A 667 3.71 17.71 29.09
C ARG A 667 3.05 18.83 29.89
N LYS A 668 1.75 19.08 29.61
CA LYS A 668 0.96 20.01 30.40
C LYS A 668 0.47 19.32 31.68
N ALA A 669 0.36 20.09 32.78
CA ALA A 669 -0.38 19.63 33.95
C ALA A 669 -1.85 19.42 33.58
N PHE A 670 -2.57 18.67 34.42
CA PHE A 670 -3.96 18.28 34.15
C PHE A 670 -4.87 19.47 33.89
N GLU A 671 -4.81 20.51 34.74
CA GLU A 671 -5.73 21.64 34.70
C GLU A 671 -5.61 22.44 33.38
N PRO A 672 -4.41 22.87 32.91
CA PRO A 672 -4.30 23.55 31.64
C PRO A 672 -4.63 22.63 30.46
N ALA A 673 -4.29 21.33 30.52
CA ALA A 673 -4.64 20.39 29.47
C ALA A 673 -6.17 20.19 29.37
N TRP A 674 -6.86 20.11 30.51
CA TRP A 674 -8.31 20.02 30.57
C TRP A 674 -9.01 21.30 30.10
N GLN A 675 -8.44 22.47 30.39
CA GLN A 675 -8.97 23.74 29.88
C GLN A 675 -8.83 23.80 28.35
N ASP A 676 -7.67 23.44 27.78
CA ASP A 676 -7.46 23.37 26.33
C ASP A 676 -8.44 22.41 25.64
N TYR A 677 -8.72 21.27 26.26
CA TYR A 677 -9.73 20.32 25.77
C TYR A 677 -11.13 20.94 25.75
N ARG A 678 -11.55 21.58 26.82
CA ARG A 678 -12.86 22.22 26.91
C ARG A 678 -13.05 23.39 25.96
N GLU A 679 -11.97 24.10 25.66
CA GLU A 679 -11.95 25.24 24.73
C GLU A 679 -11.72 24.83 23.28
N GLY A 680 -11.56 23.53 23.00
CA GLY A 680 -11.28 23.00 21.66
C GLY A 680 -9.90 23.33 21.10
N LYS A 681 -9.00 23.89 21.91
CA LYS A 681 -7.63 24.25 21.51
C LYS A 681 -6.75 23.04 21.13
N ILE A 682 -7.17 21.83 21.50
CA ILE A 682 -6.49 20.60 21.12
C ILE A 682 -6.53 20.33 19.60
N TYR A 683 -7.45 20.97 18.88
CA TYR A 683 -7.63 20.81 17.44
C TYR A 683 -6.83 21.84 16.60
N CYS A 684 -6.18 22.81 17.25
CA CYS A 684 -5.40 23.86 16.59
C CYS A 684 -4.04 23.36 16.09
#